data_39178abc2f7d209be5ef8b76fbf6db26
#
_entry.id   39178abc2f7d209be5ef8b76fbf6db26
#
_cell.length_a   1.000
_cell.length_b   1.000
_cell.length_c   1.000
_cell.angle_alpha   90.00
_cell.angle_beta   90.00
_cell.angle_gamma   90.00
#
_symmetry.space_group_name_H-M   'P 1'
#
loop_
_entity.id
_entity.type
_entity.pdbx_description
1 polymer ?
#
loop_
_entity_poly.entity_id
_entity_poly.type
_entity_poly.pdbx_seq_one_letter_code
_entity_poly.pdbx_strand_id
1 'polypeptide(L)'
;MKVKKETINVWGARVHNLKDVDVTIPRNSLTVITGLSGSGKSSLAFDTIYAEGQRRYIETFSAYARNFLGNIERPDVDKITGLSPVISIEQKTTNKNPRSTVGTTTEIYDYLRLLYARAGTAYSYLSGEKMVKYTEEQVLEMILDQYIDHRIFILAPLVRQRKGHYRELFESMRRKGYLYIRVNGEIKEIERGMKVDRYKNHNIDKLKVRGKDDERLKKSVQIAMRQGDGTLMIFDEHDNSIKNYSKRLMDPTTGLSYGEPAPNIFSFNSPEGACPRCKGLGVVNEIDINKVIPDDKLSIRDGAISPLGKYKNQMVFWQIDAILQKYDCNLKTPVCDVPQEAMDEILYGTMENLKIPKEVVHTSSDYFVTFDGIIKYLRDIMDNDDTSAGQKWAEQFLATNVCPECHGFRLKRESLSYKIGDRNISEVANLDLNELAEWLSNMAEGLSTNQKIIASEIIKELRTRVGFLLNVGLDYLSLNRQSATLSGGESQRIRLATQIGTRLVNVLYILDEPSIGLHQRDNQRLINSLKELRDLGNTVIVVEHDEDMMRAADWIIDIGPKAGRKGGQVVFQGTPEEMLHRDTITANYLNGIQSIQIPAQRRRPNGKAMVLHGCTGNNLKNVDVEFPLGVLTVVTGVSGSGKSTLVNETLQPILAHHFYRALKKPMPYSSIEGLEYLDKVVTVDQSPIGRTPRSNPATYTGVFSDIRTLFVGLPEAKIRGYKPGRFSFNVKGGRCETCGGNGYKTIEMNFMPDVMVPCETCHGKRYNRETLEVRYKGKSIADVLDMTIGQAVEFFENVPSILPKIKTLQDVGLDYIKLGQSSTTLSGGESQRVKLATELAKRDTGKTLYILDEPTTGLHFEDIRILMNVIEKLVDKGNTVIIIEHNLDVIKLADYIIDMGPEGGRNGGRVLVTGTPEQVADCKLGYTSKYLKLALAK
;
A
#
# COMPACT_ATOMS: atom_id res chain seq x y z
N MET A 1 -14.91 51.42 -5.49
CA MET A 1 -13.50 50.95 -5.73
C MET A 1 -13.57 49.49 -6.14
N LYS A 2 -13.21 49.11 -7.37
CA LYS A 2 -12.99 47.70 -7.70
C LYS A 2 -11.80 47.21 -6.90
N VAL A 3 -12.01 46.34 -5.93
CA VAL A 3 -10.94 45.64 -5.20
C VAL A 3 -10.07 44.98 -6.28
N LYS A 4 -8.82 45.41 -6.37
CA LYS A 4 -7.85 44.80 -7.30
C LYS A 4 -7.67 43.38 -6.81
N LYS A 5 -8.21 42.38 -7.55
CA LYS A 5 -8.03 40.98 -7.21
C LYS A 5 -6.54 40.69 -7.20
N GLU A 6 -6.01 40.22 -6.09
CA GLU A 6 -4.61 39.77 -6.02
C GLU A 6 -4.43 38.57 -6.95
N THR A 7 -3.32 38.55 -7.68
CA THR A 7 -3.04 37.50 -8.67
C THR A 7 -1.64 36.90 -8.48
N ILE A 8 -1.49 35.65 -8.82
CA ILE A 8 -0.21 35.01 -9.05
C ILE A 8 0.08 35.22 -10.55
N ASN A 9 1.21 35.84 -10.86
CA ASN A 9 1.63 36.06 -12.24
C ASN A 9 2.92 35.31 -12.53
N VAL A 10 2.94 34.56 -13.60
CA VAL A 10 4.08 33.82 -14.16
C VAL A 10 4.41 34.45 -15.50
N TRP A 11 5.65 34.82 -15.74
CA TRP A 11 6.15 35.38 -16.98
C TRP A 11 7.31 34.56 -17.53
N GLY A 12 7.25 34.25 -18.83
CA GLY A 12 8.32 33.60 -19.56
C GLY A 12 8.65 32.21 -19.06
N ALA A 13 7.66 31.34 -18.78
CA ALA A 13 7.93 29.96 -18.38
C ALA A 13 8.38 29.11 -19.59
N ARG A 14 9.57 28.47 -19.47
CA ARG A 14 10.20 27.69 -20.55
C ARG A 14 10.62 26.29 -20.13
N VAL A 15 10.11 25.81 -18.99
CA VAL A 15 10.44 24.47 -18.45
C VAL A 15 9.89 23.40 -19.41
N HIS A 16 10.73 22.42 -19.72
CA HIS A 16 10.42 21.28 -20.62
C HIS A 16 9.91 21.68 -22.00
N ASN A 17 8.62 21.55 -22.28
CA ASN A 17 8.01 21.89 -23.56
C ASN A 17 7.28 23.23 -23.57
N LEU A 18 7.26 23.97 -22.48
CA LEU A 18 6.64 25.28 -22.39
C LEU A 18 7.39 26.28 -23.29
N LYS A 19 6.61 27.15 -23.98
CA LYS A 19 7.10 28.09 -24.99
C LYS A 19 6.87 29.52 -24.53
N ASP A 20 7.70 29.97 -23.60
CA ASP A 20 7.65 31.36 -23.12
C ASP A 20 6.26 31.76 -22.63
N VAL A 21 5.75 30.99 -21.68
CA VAL A 21 4.35 31.04 -21.24
C VAL A 21 4.15 32.11 -20.18
N ASP A 22 3.19 33.01 -20.44
CA ASP A 22 2.67 33.98 -19.47
C ASP A 22 1.30 33.55 -18.95
N VAL A 23 1.13 33.52 -17.61
CA VAL A 23 -0.12 33.11 -16.97
C VAL A 23 -0.46 34.00 -15.79
N THR A 24 -1.74 34.31 -15.66
CA THR A 24 -2.31 35.03 -14.51
C THR A 24 -3.34 34.17 -13.81
N ILE A 25 -3.14 33.88 -12.53
CA ILE A 25 -4.00 33.05 -11.69
C ILE A 25 -4.59 33.92 -10.58
N PRO A 26 -5.92 34.05 -10.45
CA PRO A 26 -6.54 34.76 -9.34
C PRO A 26 -6.22 34.06 -8.02
N ARG A 27 -5.90 34.84 -6.97
CA ARG A 27 -5.76 34.28 -5.60
C ARG A 27 -7.14 33.99 -5.02
N ASN A 28 -7.17 33.12 -4.00
CA ASN A 28 -8.39 32.66 -3.35
C ASN A 28 -9.43 32.13 -4.34
N SER A 29 -8.97 31.37 -5.31
CA SER A 29 -9.77 30.76 -6.37
C SER A 29 -9.42 29.29 -6.56
N LEU A 30 -10.38 28.54 -7.11
CA LEU A 30 -10.16 27.20 -7.64
C LEU A 30 -9.82 27.33 -9.13
N THR A 31 -8.55 27.12 -9.48
CA THR A 31 -8.05 27.19 -10.85
C THR A 31 -7.79 25.78 -11.38
N VAL A 32 -8.35 25.47 -12.54
CA VAL A 32 -8.10 24.20 -13.23
C VAL A 32 -7.12 24.42 -14.38
N ILE A 33 -6.03 23.66 -14.42
CA ILE A 33 -5.10 23.58 -15.55
C ILE A 33 -5.44 22.33 -16.35
N THR A 34 -5.87 22.51 -17.59
CA THR A 34 -6.30 21.43 -18.48
C THR A 34 -5.55 21.43 -19.80
N GLY A 35 -5.86 20.49 -20.70
CA GLY A 35 -5.26 20.31 -22.03
C GLY A 35 -4.82 18.88 -22.31
N LEU A 36 -4.38 18.57 -23.51
CA LEU A 36 -3.98 17.22 -23.93
C LEU A 36 -2.86 16.62 -23.05
N SER A 37 -2.77 15.30 -22.97
CA SER A 37 -1.65 14.62 -22.31
C SER A 37 -0.33 15.05 -22.97
N GLY A 38 0.68 15.41 -22.15
CA GLY A 38 1.95 15.93 -22.65
C GLY A 38 1.93 17.34 -23.22
N SER A 39 0.85 18.13 -23.02
CA SER A 39 0.80 19.53 -23.45
C SER A 39 1.65 20.49 -22.61
N GLY A 40 2.05 20.12 -21.38
CA GLY A 40 2.86 20.94 -20.49
C GLY A 40 2.17 21.36 -19.19
N LYS A 41 1.01 20.79 -18.87
CA LYS A 41 0.24 21.10 -17.63
C LYS A 41 1.06 20.92 -16.35
N SER A 42 1.65 19.73 -16.18
CA SER A 42 2.46 19.42 -15.01
C SER A 42 3.75 20.24 -14.99
N SER A 43 4.33 20.56 -16.17
CA SER A 43 5.48 21.45 -16.28
C SER A 43 5.17 22.86 -15.77
N LEU A 44 3.98 23.40 -16.03
CA LEU A 44 3.56 24.68 -15.48
C LEU A 44 3.24 24.58 -13.97
N ALA A 45 2.42 23.60 -13.56
CA ALA A 45 1.93 23.51 -12.18
C ALA A 45 3.03 23.10 -11.19
N PHE A 46 3.76 22.01 -11.49
CA PHE A 46 4.72 21.40 -10.57
C PHE A 46 6.15 21.85 -10.85
N ASP A 47 6.64 21.74 -12.08
CA ASP A 47 8.03 22.03 -12.40
C ASP A 47 8.34 23.53 -12.48
N THR A 48 7.30 24.39 -12.56
CA THR A 48 7.45 25.86 -12.55
C THR A 48 6.91 26.51 -11.27
N ILE A 49 5.59 26.46 -11.04
CA ILE A 49 4.96 27.20 -9.92
C ILE A 49 5.33 26.59 -8.57
N TYR A 50 5.16 25.27 -8.42
CA TYR A 50 5.50 24.58 -7.18
C TYR A 50 7.00 24.64 -6.90
N ALA A 51 7.84 24.34 -7.88
CA ALA A 51 9.29 24.34 -7.75
C ALA A 51 9.82 25.71 -7.28
N GLU A 52 9.34 26.81 -7.88
CA GLU A 52 9.74 28.16 -7.45
C GLU A 52 9.22 28.50 -6.05
N GLY A 53 7.98 28.10 -5.71
CA GLY A 53 7.42 28.31 -4.37
C GLY A 53 8.22 27.55 -3.30
N GLN A 54 8.58 26.30 -3.57
CA GLN A 54 9.41 25.48 -2.69
C GLN A 54 10.82 26.07 -2.54
N ARG A 55 11.43 26.50 -3.64
CA ARG A 55 12.75 27.14 -3.65
C ARG A 55 12.77 28.38 -2.74
N ARG A 56 11.78 29.27 -2.87
CA ARG A 56 11.65 30.47 -2.01
C ARG A 56 11.45 30.13 -0.54
N TYR A 57 10.68 29.09 -0.25
CA TYR A 57 10.48 28.62 1.12
C TYR A 57 11.80 28.13 1.73
N ILE A 58 12.57 27.34 0.99
CA ILE A 58 13.89 26.85 1.45
C ILE A 58 14.91 27.98 1.60
N GLU A 59 14.83 29.03 0.79
CA GLU A 59 15.70 30.23 0.94
C GLU A 59 15.51 30.95 2.28
N THR A 60 14.36 30.80 2.93
CA THR A 60 14.10 31.35 4.27
C THR A 60 14.83 30.61 5.39
N PHE A 61 15.37 29.42 5.13
CA PHE A 61 16.07 28.62 6.12
C PHE A 61 17.50 29.12 6.36
N SER A 62 18.07 28.72 7.50
CA SER A 62 19.47 29.04 7.83
C SER A 62 20.43 28.44 6.77
N ALA A 63 21.62 29.05 6.61
CA ALA A 63 22.64 28.54 5.69
C ALA A 63 23.00 27.07 5.96
N TYR A 64 23.01 26.65 7.21
CA TYR A 64 23.25 25.26 7.61
C TYR A 64 22.16 24.33 7.09
N ALA A 65 20.89 24.66 7.30
CA ALA A 65 19.76 23.87 6.81
C ALA A 65 19.72 23.81 5.27
N ARG A 66 20.03 24.92 4.59
CA ARG A 66 20.11 24.96 3.11
C ARG A 66 21.20 24.03 2.56
N ASN A 67 22.37 23.99 3.18
CA ASN A 67 23.44 23.07 2.78
C ASN A 67 23.05 21.60 2.97
N PHE A 68 22.19 21.31 3.94
CA PHE A 68 21.69 19.95 4.20
C PHE A 68 20.59 19.54 3.22
N LEU A 69 19.74 20.49 2.80
CA LEU A 69 18.60 20.27 1.89
C LEU A 69 19.01 20.30 0.41
N GLY A 70 20.25 20.74 0.11
CA GLY A 70 20.75 20.90 -1.26
C GLY A 70 20.25 22.18 -1.95
N ASN A 71 20.97 22.61 -2.99
CA ASN A 71 20.53 23.73 -3.82
C ASN A 71 19.44 23.26 -4.79
N ILE A 72 18.22 23.77 -4.64
CA ILE A 72 17.16 23.60 -5.62
C ILE A 72 17.43 24.57 -6.77
N GLU A 73 17.60 24.03 -7.99
CA GLU A 73 17.76 24.84 -9.18
C GLU A 73 16.50 25.70 -9.42
N ARG A 74 16.74 26.95 -9.84
CA ARG A 74 15.63 27.83 -10.23
C ARG A 74 15.01 27.28 -11.52
N PRO A 75 13.66 27.14 -11.60
CA PRO A 75 13.00 26.79 -12.85
C PRO A 75 13.30 27.86 -13.92
N ASP A 76 13.31 27.43 -15.19
CA ASP A 76 13.50 28.35 -16.33
C ASP A 76 12.23 29.21 -16.53
N VAL A 77 12.22 30.33 -15.83
CA VAL A 77 11.13 31.31 -15.80
C VAL A 77 11.70 32.70 -15.54
N ASP A 78 11.19 33.70 -16.25
CA ASP A 78 11.66 35.06 -16.08
C ASP A 78 11.31 35.61 -14.69
N LYS A 79 10.02 35.52 -14.33
CA LYS A 79 9.55 36.06 -13.05
C LYS A 79 8.26 35.38 -12.60
N ILE A 80 8.13 35.14 -11.27
CA ILE A 80 6.85 34.77 -10.66
C ILE A 80 6.59 35.68 -9.47
N THR A 81 5.39 36.27 -9.39
CA THR A 81 4.96 37.11 -8.27
C THR A 81 3.65 36.64 -7.67
N GLY A 82 3.37 37.05 -6.43
CA GLY A 82 2.11 36.74 -5.73
C GLY A 82 2.04 35.32 -5.14
N LEU A 83 3.14 34.54 -5.13
CA LEU A 83 3.17 33.21 -4.52
C LEU A 83 2.97 33.29 -3.00
N SER A 84 2.07 32.46 -2.49
CA SER A 84 1.96 32.08 -1.08
C SER A 84 2.82 30.84 -0.80
N PRO A 85 3.00 30.42 0.47
CA PRO A 85 3.55 29.10 0.77
C PRO A 85 2.83 28.02 0.00
N VAL A 86 3.58 27.07 -0.58
CA VAL A 86 3.04 26.11 -1.53
C VAL A 86 3.05 24.70 -0.96
N ILE A 87 1.94 23.99 -1.15
CA ILE A 87 1.79 22.56 -0.77
C ILE A 87 1.36 21.78 -2.01
N SER A 88 2.12 20.74 -2.34
CA SER A 88 1.82 19.80 -3.41
C SER A 88 1.16 18.54 -2.89
N ILE A 89 0.11 18.09 -3.56
CA ILE A 89 -0.60 16.83 -3.26
C ILE A 89 -0.58 15.96 -4.52
N GLU A 90 0.50 15.19 -4.67
CA GLU A 90 0.72 14.28 -5.80
C GLU A 90 0.20 12.88 -5.53
N GLN A 91 0.00 12.11 -6.60
CA GLN A 91 -0.48 10.72 -6.54
C GLN A 91 0.57 9.71 -6.06
N LYS A 92 1.84 10.05 -6.11
CA LYS A 92 2.92 9.10 -5.78
C LYS A 92 2.81 8.62 -4.34
N THR A 93 2.55 7.34 -4.16
CA THR A 93 2.61 6.67 -2.85
C THR A 93 4.08 6.52 -2.45
N THR A 94 4.58 7.43 -1.64
CA THR A 94 5.97 7.39 -1.16
C THR A 94 6.15 6.50 0.06
N ASN A 95 5.08 6.17 0.78
CA ASN A 95 5.18 5.47 2.05
C ASN A 95 5.01 3.95 1.90
N LYS A 96 6.13 3.24 1.78
CA LYS A 96 6.18 1.76 1.77
C LYS A 96 6.33 1.16 3.17
N ASN A 97 6.29 1.98 4.22
CA ASN A 97 6.45 1.49 5.59
C ASN A 97 5.24 0.63 5.99
N PRO A 98 5.42 -0.67 6.31
CA PRO A 98 4.32 -1.57 6.66
C PRO A 98 3.62 -1.20 7.98
N ARG A 99 4.21 -0.31 8.78
CA ARG A 99 3.62 0.20 10.02
C ARG A 99 2.76 1.45 9.81
N SER A 100 2.81 2.06 8.63
CA SER A 100 1.97 3.21 8.31
C SER A 100 0.56 2.76 7.94
N THR A 101 -0.44 3.35 8.59
CA THR A 101 -1.86 3.08 8.36
C THR A 101 -2.62 4.38 8.08
N VAL A 102 -3.84 4.27 7.57
CA VAL A 102 -4.74 5.44 7.41
C VAL A 102 -4.83 6.22 8.73
N GLY A 103 -5.07 5.51 9.85
CA GLY A 103 -5.19 6.14 11.17
C GLY A 103 -3.95 6.88 11.65
N THR A 104 -2.74 6.36 11.35
CA THR A 104 -1.47 7.04 11.72
C THR A 104 -1.14 8.19 10.80
N THR A 105 -1.46 8.08 9.50
CA THR A 105 -1.22 9.14 8.52
C THR A 105 -2.13 10.35 8.73
N THR A 106 -3.35 10.11 9.22
CA THR A 106 -4.36 11.15 9.51
C THR A 106 -4.32 11.65 10.96
N GLU A 107 -3.42 11.11 11.79
CA GLU A 107 -3.33 11.35 13.23
C GLU A 107 -4.58 10.94 14.04
N ILE A 108 -5.62 10.39 13.40
CA ILE A 108 -6.85 9.94 14.08
C ILE A 108 -6.54 8.88 15.12
N TYR A 109 -5.59 7.97 14.82
CA TYR A 109 -5.19 6.92 15.75
C TYR A 109 -4.52 7.47 17.01
N ASP A 110 -3.84 8.63 16.93
CA ASP A 110 -3.22 9.28 18.07
C ASP A 110 -4.28 9.84 19.04
N TYR A 111 -5.36 10.40 18.51
CA TYR A 111 -6.51 10.80 19.32
C TYR A 111 -7.26 9.61 19.91
N LEU A 112 -7.39 8.50 19.18
CA LEU A 112 -7.96 7.25 19.72
C LEU A 112 -7.13 6.70 20.87
N ARG A 113 -5.80 6.67 20.75
CA ARG A 113 -4.91 6.24 21.85
C ARG A 113 -5.10 7.13 23.09
N LEU A 114 -5.20 8.43 22.91
CA LEU A 114 -5.46 9.36 23.98
C LEU A 114 -6.84 9.13 24.62
N LEU A 115 -7.86 8.90 23.79
CA LEU A 115 -9.22 8.60 24.25
C LEU A 115 -9.25 7.33 25.11
N TYR A 116 -8.65 6.23 24.66
CA TYR A 116 -8.60 4.97 25.41
C TYR A 116 -7.76 5.08 26.70
N ALA A 117 -6.67 5.85 26.67
CA ALA A 117 -5.86 6.09 27.86
C ALA A 117 -6.61 6.92 28.94
N ARG A 118 -7.52 7.80 28.56
CA ARG A 118 -8.22 8.71 29.47
C ARG A 118 -9.62 8.25 29.87
N ALA A 119 -10.34 7.61 28.96
CA ALA A 119 -11.74 7.20 29.13
C ALA A 119 -11.96 5.68 29.02
N GLY A 120 -10.96 4.90 28.65
CA GLY A 120 -11.08 3.44 28.54
C GLY A 120 -11.25 2.76 29.89
N THR A 121 -12.15 1.78 29.96
CA THR A 121 -12.35 0.90 31.11
C THR A 121 -11.53 -0.37 30.93
N ALA A 122 -10.68 -0.71 31.90
CA ALA A 122 -9.85 -1.89 31.87
C ALA A 122 -10.62 -3.14 32.31
N TYR A 123 -10.44 -4.24 31.58
CA TYR A 123 -10.94 -5.56 31.92
C TYR A 123 -9.77 -6.55 32.02
N SER A 124 -9.95 -7.59 32.82
CA SER A 124 -8.97 -8.68 32.91
C SER A 124 -9.05 -9.57 31.67
N TYR A 125 -7.91 -9.85 31.01
CA TYR A 125 -7.89 -10.81 29.89
C TYR A 125 -7.95 -12.29 30.39
N LEU A 126 -7.87 -12.53 31.72
CA LEU A 126 -7.96 -13.85 32.34
C LEU A 126 -9.40 -14.16 32.76
N SER A 127 -10.05 -13.27 33.50
CA SER A 127 -11.41 -13.47 34.05
C SER A 127 -12.51 -12.79 33.22
N GLY A 128 -12.16 -11.79 32.42
CA GLY A 128 -13.15 -10.93 31.74
C GLY A 128 -13.80 -9.87 32.62
N GLU A 129 -13.47 -9.84 33.94
CA GLU A 129 -14.05 -8.91 34.90
C GLU A 129 -13.43 -7.53 34.77
N LYS A 130 -14.22 -6.51 35.20
CA LYS A 130 -13.79 -5.12 35.22
C LYS A 130 -12.70 -4.96 36.30
N MET A 131 -11.59 -4.37 35.91
CA MET A 131 -10.51 -4.05 36.84
C MET A 131 -10.86 -2.88 37.74
N VAL A 132 -10.45 -2.96 38.98
CA VAL A 132 -10.72 -1.96 40.02
C VAL A 132 -9.41 -1.37 40.54
N LYS A 133 -9.51 -0.14 41.01
CA LYS A 133 -8.43 0.60 41.67
C LYS A 133 -8.98 1.10 42.98
N TYR A 134 -8.29 0.83 44.09
CA TYR A 134 -8.73 1.22 45.41
C TYR A 134 -7.78 2.27 46.02
N THR A 135 -8.33 3.22 46.78
CA THR A 135 -7.51 4.05 47.67
C THR A 135 -7.20 3.29 48.93
N GLU A 136 -6.19 3.74 49.73
CA GLU A 136 -5.87 3.11 51.01
C GLU A 136 -7.04 3.15 51.96
N GLU A 137 -7.82 4.24 51.98
CA GLU A 137 -9.01 4.41 52.80
C GLU A 137 -10.09 3.42 52.43
N GLN A 138 -10.36 3.25 51.11
CA GLN A 138 -11.34 2.28 50.64
C GLN A 138 -10.95 0.84 50.99
N VAL A 139 -9.66 0.50 50.84
CA VAL A 139 -9.16 -0.82 51.26
C VAL A 139 -9.34 -1.05 52.75
N LEU A 140 -9.07 -0.04 53.57
CA LEU A 140 -9.26 -0.12 55.02
C LEU A 140 -10.74 -0.31 55.39
N GLU A 141 -11.66 0.49 54.78
CA GLU A 141 -13.10 0.35 54.96
C GLU A 141 -13.59 -1.04 54.58
N MET A 142 -13.20 -1.53 53.42
CA MET A 142 -13.57 -2.87 52.94
C MET A 142 -13.06 -3.99 53.87
N ILE A 143 -11.85 -3.85 54.39
CA ILE A 143 -11.30 -4.83 55.35
C ILE A 143 -12.07 -4.80 56.65
N LEU A 144 -12.41 -3.61 57.17
CA LEU A 144 -13.18 -3.46 58.40
C LEU A 144 -14.61 -4.00 58.25
N ASP A 145 -15.23 -3.83 57.10
CA ASP A 145 -16.61 -4.26 56.84
C ASP A 145 -16.71 -5.77 56.54
N GLN A 146 -15.79 -6.31 55.76
CA GLN A 146 -15.87 -7.69 55.25
C GLN A 146 -15.29 -8.74 56.22
N TYR A 147 -14.34 -8.34 57.10
CA TYR A 147 -13.58 -9.28 57.91
C TYR A 147 -13.78 -9.02 59.43
N ILE A 148 -14.97 -8.62 59.81
CA ILE A 148 -15.35 -8.47 61.22
C ILE A 148 -15.16 -9.83 61.90
N ASP A 149 -14.41 -9.86 63.02
CA ASP A 149 -14.12 -11.06 63.82
C ASP A 149 -13.38 -12.19 63.10
N HIS A 150 -12.95 -11.99 61.85
CA HIS A 150 -12.11 -12.97 61.14
C HIS A 150 -10.62 -12.82 61.49
N ARG A 151 -9.92 -13.95 61.48
CA ARG A 151 -8.46 -13.94 61.56
C ARG A 151 -7.88 -13.84 60.18
N ILE A 152 -7.29 -12.71 59.87
CA ILE A 152 -6.78 -12.41 58.52
C ILE A 152 -5.27 -12.20 58.55
N PHE A 153 -4.64 -12.55 57.42
CA PHE A 153 -3.24 -12.23 57.17
C PHE A 153 -3.11 -11.20 56.08
N ILE A 154 -2.40 -10.14 56.34
CA ILE A 154 -2.11 -9.09 55.36
C ILE A 154 -0.78 -9.43 54.69
N LEU A 155 -0.85 -9.68 53.39
CA LEU A 155 0.28 -10.12 52.59
C LEU A 155 0.70 -9.00 51.63
N ALA A 156 2.03 -8.77 51.51
CA ALA A 156 2.60 -7.90 50.50
C ALA A 156 3.33 -8.76 49.45
N PRO A 157 2.89 -8.69 48.15
CA PRO A 157 3.55 -9.44 47.11
C PRO A 157 4.96 -8.89 46.85
N LEU A 158 6.00 -9.70 47.02
CA LEU A 158 7.40 -9.31 46.81
C LEU A 158 7.95 -9.89 45.49
N VAL A 159 7.55 -11.11 45.16
CA VAL A 159 7.99 -11.82 43.96
C VAL A 159 6.78 -12.49 43.31
N ARG A 160 6.62 -12.32 41.96
CA ARG A 160 5.57 -12.93 41.15
C ARG A 160 6.16 -13.67 39.96
N GLN A 161 5.95 -14.99 39.93
CA GLN A 161 6.31 -15.91 38.83
C GLN A 161 7.75 -15.71 38.30
N ARG A 162 8.74 -15.45 39.17
CA ARG A 162 10.13 -15.25 38.74
C ARG A 162 11.02 -16.34 39.30
N LYS A 163 11.99 -16.76 38.50
CA LYS A 163 13.03 -17.71 38.89
C LYS A 163 14.09 -17.04 39.76
N GLY A 164 14.61 -17.74 40.75
CA GLY A 164 15.71 -17.26 41.62
C GLY A 164 15.78 -17.96 42.95
N HIS A 165 16.89 -17.88 43.63
CA HIS A 165 17.10 -18.47 44.98
C HIS A 165 16.50 -17.64 46.11
N TYR A 166 16.39 -16.35 45.95
CA TYR A 166 15.84 -15.34 46.86
C TYR A 166 16.44 -15.34 48.29
N ARG A 167 17.62 -15.90 48.49
CA ARG A 167 18.29 -15.99 49.79
C ARG A 167 18.49 -14.61 50.44
N GLU A 168 18.97 -13.64 49.68
CA GLU A 168 19.16 -12.28 50.17
C GLU A 168 17.84 -11.60 50.58
N LEU A 169 16.76 -11.88 49.84
CA LEU A 169 15.43 -11.38 50.17
C LEU A 169 14.96 -11.95 51.52
N PHE A 170 15.09 -13.28 51.74
CA PHE A 170 14.71 -13.91 53.01
C PHE A 170 15.55 -13.39 54.16
N GLU A 171 16.85 -13.23 54.01
CA GLU A 171 17.71 -12.66 55.06
C GLU A 171 17.36 -11.19 55.33
N SER A 172 17.03 -10.39 54.30
CA SER A 172 16.58 -9.01 54.47
C SER A 172 15.27 -8.93 55.28
N MET A 173 14.30 -9.82 54.96
CA MET A 173 13.04 -9.88 55.71
C MET A 173 13.25 -10.27 57.17
N ARG A 174 14.11 -11.25 57.46
CA ARG A 174 14.46 -11.66 58.81
C ARG A 174 15.11 -10.52 59.61
N ARG A 175 16.04 -9.77 58.99
CA ARG A 175 16.65 -8.59 59.63
C ARG A 175 15.64 -7.50 59.97
N LYS A 176 14.56 -7.39 59.19
CA LYS A 176 13.45 -6.46 59.40
C LYS A 176 12.44 -6.96 60.47
N GLY A 177 12.68 -8.10 61.06
CA GLY A 177 11.86 -8.65 62.15
C GLY A 177 10.65 -9.47 61.69
N TYR A 178 10.63 -9.95 60.44
CA TYR A 178 9.57 -10.85 59.96
C TYR A 178 9.95 -12.30 60.23
N LEU A 179 9.05 -13.03 60.93
CA LEU A 179 9.23 -14.41 61.28
C LEU A 179 8.70 -15.38 60.24
N TYR A 180 7.62 -14.99 59.55
CA TYR A 180 6.91 -15.82 58.59
C TYR A 180 6.83 -15.18 57.23
N ILE A 181 6.81 -16.01 56.19
CA ILE A 181 6.66 -15.65 54.79
C ILE A 181 5.79 -16.69 54.08
N ARG A 182 5.07 -16.30 53.09
CA ARG A 182 4.29 -17.23 52.29
C ARG A 182 5.02 -17.48 50.95
N VAL A 183 5.29 -18.76 50.67
CA VAL A 183 5.99 -19.18 49.47
C VAL A 183 5.14 -20.19 48.73
N ASN A 184 4.74 -19.87 47.50
CA ASN A 184 3.90 -20.71 46.61
C ASN A 184 2.61 -21.20 47.31
N GLY A 185 2.01 -20.36 48.13
CA GLY A 185 0.76 -20.68 48.83
C GLY A 185 0.96 -21.24 50.23
N GLU A 186 2.15 -21.67 50.65
CA GLU A 186 2.43 -22.21 51.96
C GLU A 186 3.11 -21.17 52.86
N ILE A 187 2.63 -21.02 54.07
CA ILE A 187 3.27 -20.19 55.11
C ILE A 187 4.44 -20.95 55.73
N LYS A 188 5.63 -20.34 55.70
CA LYS A 188 6.89 -20.90 56.20
C LYS A 188 7.59 -19.94 57.18
N GLU A 189 8.24 -20.48 58.17
CA GLU A 189 9.13 -19.70 59.03
C GLU A 189 10.41 -19.34 58.27
N ILE A 190 10.93 -18.13 58.50
CA ILE A 190 12.13 -17.67 57.79
C ILE A 190 13.35 -18.19 58.57
N GLU A 191 13.95 -19.28 58.13
CA GLU A 191 15.15 -19.84 58.65
C GLU A 191 16.43 -19.15 58.14
N ARG A 192 17.53 -19.27 58.90
CA ARG A 192 18.83 -18.75 58.46
C ARG A 192 19.34 -19.51 57.24
N GLY A 193 19.63 -18.81 56.17
CA GLY A 193 20.10 -19.41 54.90
C GLY A 193 18.98 -20.00 54.02
N MET A 194 17.71 -19.77 54.32
CA MET A 194 16.56 -20.19 53.52
C MET A 194 16.74 -19.83 52.05
N LYS A 195 16.44 -20.75 51.16
CA LYS A 195 16.49 -20.60 49.68
C LYS A 195 15.40 -21.44 49.03
N VAL A 196 14.98 -21.06 47.83
CA VAL A 196 14.05 -21.83 47.00
C VAL A 196 14.74 -22.29 45.74
N ASP A 197 14.10 -23.21 45.00
CA ASP A 197 14.64 -23.78 43.77
C ASP A 197 14.85 -22.69 42.69
N ARG A 198 16.09 -22.53 42.25
CA ARG A 198 16.49 -21.49 41.26
C ARG A 198 15.77 -21.59 39.93
N TYR A 199 15.38 -22.78 39.52
CA TYR A 199 14.85 -23.06 38.19
C TYR A 199 13.32 -23.00 38.11
N LYS A 200 12.63 -22.90 39.26
CA LYS A 200 11.16 -22.76 39.32
C LYS A 200 10.75 -21.31 39.53
N ASN A 201 9.55 -20.96 39.03
CA ASN A 201 8.94 -19.67 39.29
C ASN A 201 8.33 -19.66 40.70
N HIS A 202 8.54 -18.56 41.45
CA HIS A 202 8.07 -18.45 42.84
C HIS A 202 7.18 -17.23 43.05
N ASN A 203 6.20 -17.36 43.95
CA ASN A 203 5.45 -16.27 44.54
C ASN A 203 5.85 -16.17 46.03
N ILE A 204 6.29 -15.00 46.46
CA ILE A 204 6.77 -14.75 47.82
C ILE A 204 6.00 -13.55 48.37
N ASP A 205 5.30 -13.79 49.47
CA ASP A 205 4.46 -12.83 50.17
C ASP A 205 4.87 -12.67 51.61
N LYS A 206 4.89 -11.43 52.06
CA LYS A 206 5.20 -11.11 53.45
C LYS A 206 3.95 -11.19 54.29
N LEU A 207 4.02 -11.75 55.47
CA LEU A 207 2.90 -12.00 56.35
C LEU A 207 2.85 -11.05 57.54
N LYS A 208 1.66 -10.57 57.90
CA LYS A 208 1.34 -9.85 59.13
C LYS A 208 -0.03 -10.25 59.61
N VAL A 209 -0.14 -10.67 60.88
CA VAL A 209 -1.38 -11.11 61.50
C VAL A 209 -2.15 -9.89 62.02
N ARG A 210 -3.50 -9.86 61.84
CA ARG A 210 -4.38 -8.84 62.40
C ARG A 210 -4.60 -9.05 63.91
N GLY A 211 -4.50 -7.96 64.69
CA GLY A 211 -5.04 -7.87 66.06
C GLY A 211 -6.29 -7.00 66.06
N LYS A 212 -7.03 -6.92 67.17
CA LYS A 212 -8.28 -6.12 67.35
C LYS A 212 -8.08 -4.59 67.32
N ASP A 213 -6.93 -4.08 66.98
CA ASP A 213 -6.56 -2.66 67.06
C ASP A 213 -6.59 -2.01 65.68
N ASP A 214 -7.54 -1.06 65.44
CA ASP A 214 -7.80 -0.40 64.16
C ASP A 214 -6.60 0.47 63.72
N GLU A 215 -5.91 1.14 64.63
CA GLU A 215 -4.68 1.88 64.28
C GLU A 215 -3.54 0.94 63.82
N ARG A 216 -3.45 -0.23 64.42
CA ARG A 216 -2.47 -1.22 64.00
C ARG A 216 -2.81 -1.82 62.65
N LEU A 217 -4.10 -2.01 62.34
CA LEU A 217 -4.58 -2.41 61.00
C LEU A 217 -4.18 -1.39 59.97
N LYS A 218 -4.47 -0.10 60.18
CA LYS A 218 -4.15 1.02 59.26
C LYS A 218 -2.65 1.07 58.96
N LYS A 219 -1.81 1.02 59.99
CA LYS A 219 -0.33 0.95 59.81
C LYS A 219 0.12 -0.29 59.03
N SER A 220 -0.54 -1.43 59.25
CA SER A 220 -0.22 -2.68 58.59
C SER A 220 -0.57 -2.65 57.12
N VAL A 221 -1.73 -2.12 56.75
CA VAL A 221 -2.19 -1.88 55.36
C VAL A 221 -1.21 -0.92 54.63
N GLN A 222 -0.84 0.18 55.29
CA GLN A 222 0.10 1.15 54.72
C GLN A 222 1.49 0.52 54.44
N ILE A 223 2.01 -0.27 55.41
CA ILE A 223 3.30 -0.95 55.24
C ILE A 223 3.21 -2.01 54.13
N ALA A 224 2.12 -2.79 54.08
CA ALA A 224 1.92 -3.80 53.03
C ALA A 224 1.80 -3.17 51.65
N MET A 225 0.99 -2.10 51.50
CA MET A 225 0.89 -1.36 50.26
C MET A 225 2.23 -0.76 49.82
N ARG A 226 2.99 -0.17 50.73
CA ARG A 226 4.30 0.40 50.39
C ARG A 226 5.32 -0.67 49.94
N GLN A 227 5.28 -1.86 50.54
CA GLN A 227 6.21 -2.94 50.21
C GLN A 227 5.80 -3.78 49.04
N GLY A 228 4.48 -3.92 48.82
CA GLY A 228 3.91 -4.60 47.67
C GLY A 228 3.74 -3.69 46.43
N ASP A 229 4.42 -2.52 46.41
CA ASP A 229 4.37 -1.55 45.32
C ASP A 229 2.94 -1.16 44.94
N GLY A 230 2.15 -0.81 45.98
CA GLY A 230 0.74 -0.42 45.84
C GLY A 230 -0.25 -1.58 45.80
N THR A 231 0.20 -2.81 46.03
CA THR A 231 -0.63 -4.01 46.04
C THR A 231 -0.55 -4.70 47.41
N LEU A 232 -1.67 -5.15 47.95
CA LEU A 232 -1.75 -6.03 49.06
C LEU A 232 -2.75 -7.16 48.81
N MET A 233 -2.60 -8.25 49.59
CA MET A 233 -3.53 -9.37 49.55
C MET A 233 -4.00 -9.66 50.95
N ILE A 234 -5.25 -10.02 51.12
CA ILE A 234 -5.84 -10.52 52.36
C ILE A 234 -6.07 -12.00 52.20
N PHE A 235 -5.47 -12.77 53.11
CA PHE A 235 -5.75 -14.19 53.25
C PHE A 235 -6.61 -14.37 54.49
N ASP A 236 -7.83 -14.91 54.30
CA ASP A 236 -8.73 -15.23 55.39
C ASP A 236 -8.53 -16.69 55.77
N GLU A 237 -8.23 -16.92 57.07
CA GLU A 237 -7.99 -18.24 57.58
C GLU A 237 -9.30 -19.05 57.81
N HIS A 238 -10.43 -18.36 57.84
CA HIS A 238 -11.74 -18.97 58.03
C HIS A 238 -12.23 -19.79 56.84
N ASP A 239 -12.05 -19.24 55.62
CA ASP A 239 -12.53 -19.84 54.36
C ASP A 239 -11.38 -20.17 53.38
N ASN A 240 -10.13 -19.95 53.79
CA ASN A 240 -8.94 -20.08 52.95
C ASN A 240 -8.95 -19.23 51.66
N SER A 241 -9.74 -18.17 51.66
CA SER A 241 -9.82 -17.29 50.52
C SER A 241 -8.72 -16.23 50.46
N ILE A 242 -8.42 -15.77 49.27
CA ILE A 242 -7.47 -14.69 49.01
C ILE A 242 -8.16 -13.64 48.20
N LYS A 243 -8.17 -12.40 48.73
CA LYS A 243 -8.60 -11.22 47.96
C LYS A 243 -7.44 -10.27 47.73
N ASN A 244 -7.37 -9.75 46.51
CA ASN A 244 -6.35 -8.82 46.09
C ASN A 244 -6.88 -7.38 46.10
N TYR A 245 -6.08 -6.46 46.62
CA TYR A 245 -6.36 -5.03 46.64
C TYR A 245 -5.16 -4.26 46.09
N SER A 246 -5.39 -3.26 45.28
CA SER A 246 -4.33 -2.50 44.63
C SER A 246 -4.71 -1.04 44.44
N LYS A 247 -3.70 -0.18 44.56
CA LYS A 247 -3.74 1.21 44.08
C LYS A 247 -3.64 1.29 42.54
N ARG A 248 -3.20 0.19 41.87
CA ARG A 248 -3.18 0.02 40.43
C ARG A 248 -4.45 -0.71 39.98
N LEU A 249 -4.75 -0.60 38.69
CA LEU A 249 -5.80 -1.39 38.08
C LEU A 249 -5.52 -2.87 38.26
N MET A 250 -6.36 -3.59 38.94
CA MET A 250 -6.20 -5.00 39.26
C MET A 250 -7.50 -5.75 39.17
N ASP A 251 -7.42 -6.99 38.72
CA ASP A 251 -8.48 -7.97 38.82
C ASP A 251 -8.53 -8.50 40.25
N PRO A 252 -9.61 -8.31 41.00
CA PRO A 252 -9.73 -8.74 42.37
C PRO A 252 -9.62 -10.28 42.55
N THR A 253 -10.08 -11.04 41.53
CA THR A 253 -10.17 -12.49 41.55
C THR A 253 -8.81 -13.15 41.27
N THR A 254 -8.17 -12.71 40.15
CA THR A 254 -6.91 -13.32 39.69
C THR A 254 -5.64 -12.64 40.22
N GLY A 255 -5.75 -11.42 40.71
CA GLY A 255 -4.60 -10.59 41.10
C GLY A 255 -3.80 -10.04 39.93
N LEU A 256 -4.28 -10.22 38.68
CA LEU A 256 -3.67 -9.63 37.51
C LEU A 256 -3.74 -8.10 37.59
N SER A 257 -2.62 -7.42 37.42
CA SER A 257 -2.58 -5.95 37.49
C SER A 257 -1.99 -5.34 36.23
N TYR A 258 -2.57 -4.24 35.81
CA TYR A 258 -2.05 -3.41 34.73
C TYR A 258 -1.37 -2.17 35.26
N GLY A 259 -0.39 -1.64 34.49
CA GLY A 259 0.18 -0.33 34.72
C GLY A 259 -0.87 0.79 34.49
N GLU A 260 -0.51 2.02 34.84
CA GLU A 260 -1.37 3.16 34.51
C GLU A 260 -1.52 3.30 33.00
N PRO A 261 -2.75 3.50 32.48
CA PRO A 261 -2.99 3.59 31.06
C PRO A 261 -2.38 4.88 30.48
N ALA A 262 -1.29 4.72 29.74
CA ALA A 262 -0.65 5.78 28.97
C ALA A 262 -0.90 5.59 27.47
N PRO A 263 -0.91 6.63 26.64
CA PRO A 263 -1.13 6.49 25.18
C PRO A 263 -0.15 5.52 24.50
N ASN A 264 1.04 5.30 25.06
CA ASN A 264 2.07 4.41 24.51
C ASN A 264 1.63 2.93 24.50
N ILE A 265 0.86 2.50 25.51
CA ILE A 265 0.40 1.09 25.59
C ILE A 265 -0.61 0.75 24.49
N PHE A 266 -1.24 1.77 23.90
CA PHE A 266 -2.19 1.62 22.78
C PHE A 266 -1.52 1.85 21.41
N SER A 267 -0.20 2.00 21.37
CA SER A 267 0.56 2.19 20.13
C SER A 267 1.20 0.88 19.68
N PHE A 268 0.85 0.43 18.50
CA PHE A 268 1.52 -0.72 17.87
C PHE A 268 2.93 -0.38 17.35
N ASN A 269 3.32 0.89 17.37
CA ASN A 269 4.68 1.35 17.05
C ASN A 269 5.58 1.47 18.31
N SER A 270 4.98 1.37 19.49
CA SER A 270 5.71 1.37 20.75
C SER A 270 5.98 -0.07 21.23
N PRO A 271 7.17 -0.37 21.74
CA PRO A 271 7.46 -1.68 22.38
C PRO A 271 6.53 -2.01 23.55
N GLU A 272 5.97 -0.98 24.20
CA GLU A 272 5.06 -1.13 25.33
C GLU A 272 3.69 -1.65 24.92
N GLY A 273 3.19 -1.25 23.74
CA GLY A 273 1.88 -1.63 23.22
C GLY A 273 1.90 -2.71 22.14
N ALA A 274 3.00 -2.84 21.41
CA ALA A 274 3.09 -3.76 20.27
C ALA A 274 2.99 -5.23 20.68
N CYS A 275 2.26 -6.04 19.92
CA CYS A 275 2.25 -7.50 20.08
C CYS A 275 3.69 -8.05 19.99
N PRO A 276 4.14 -8.86 20.95
CA PRO A 276 5.52 -9.34 21.01
C PRO A 276 5.91 -10.23 19.82
N ARG A 277 4.97 -11.00 19.26
CA ARG A 277 5.23 -11.90 18.14
C ARG A 277 5.39 -11.15 16.81
N CYS A 278 4.43 -10.31 16.43
CA CYS A 278 4.47 -9.58 15.15
C CYS A 278 5.11 -8.19 15.27
N LYS A 279 5.55 -7.76 16.45
CA LYS A 279 6.16 -6.45 16.70
C LYS A 279 5.33 -5.28 16.14
N GLY A 280 3.99 -5.40 16.24
CA GLY A 280 3.06 -4.37 15.79
C GLY A 280 2.68 -4.41 14.32
N LEU A 281 3.11 -5.41 13.55
CA LEU A 281 2.77 -5.53 12.13
C LEU A 281 1.36 -6.12 11.90
N GLY A 282 0.83 -6.90 12.85
CA GLY A 282 -0.44 -7.62 12.72
C GLY A 282 -0.35 -8.89 11.90
N VAL A 283 0.75 -9.07 11.18
CA VAL A 283 1.03 -10.21 10.32
C VAL A 283 2.40 -10.78 10.63
N VAL A 284 2.62 -12.04 10.31
CA VAL A 284 3.91 -12.73 10.39
C VAL A 284 4.24 -13.34 9.05
N ASN A 285 5.50 -13.26 8.67
CA ASN A 285 5.99 -13.93 7.49
C ASN A 285 6.44 -15.33 7.88
N GLU A 286 5.79 -16.33 7.34
CA GLU A 286 6.12 -17.75 7.55
C GLU A 286 6.39 -18.41 6.20
N ILE A 287 7.21 -19.43 6.18
CA ILE A 287 7.51 -20.17 4.95
C ILE A 287 6.25 -20.93 4.53
N ASP A 288 5.79 -20.69 3.32
CA ASP A 288 4.63 -21.37 2.73
C ASP A 288 5.05 -22.69 2.09
N ILE A 289 4.63 -23.80 2.68
CA ILE A 289 4.95 -25.14 2.18
C ILE A 289 4.48 -25.34 0.74
N ASN A 290 3.33 -24.74 0.35
CA ASN A 290 2.87 -24.84 -1.03
C ASN A 290 3.73 -24.05 -2.03
N LYS A 291 4.51 -23.08 -1.57
CA LYS A 291 5.51 -22.40 -2.40
C LYS A 291 6.83 -23.16 -2.43
N VAL A 292 7.13 -23.88 -1.36
CA VAL A 292 8.29 -24.79 -1.29
C VAL A 292 8.05 -26.00 -2.18
N ILE A 293 6.83 -26.58 -2.17
CA ILE A 293 6.40 -27.70 -2.99
C ILE A 293 5.17 -27.28 -3.81
N PRO A 294 5.36 -26.60 -4.94
CA PRO A 294 4.23 -26.09 -5.74
C PRO A 294 3.47 -27.19 -6.54
N ASP A 295 4.12 -28.30 -6.81
CA ASP A 295 3.55 -29.46 -7.53
C ASP A 295 4.02 -30.74 -6.87
N ASP A 296 3.14 -31.40 -6.11
CA ASP A 296 3.39 -32.64 -5.39
C ASP A 296 3.43 -33.89 -6.28
N LYS A 297 2.99 -33.77 -7.53
CA LYS A 297 3.08 -34.80 -8.54
C LYS A 297 4.49 -34.98 -9.14
N LEU A 298 5.34 -33.97 -8.94
CA LEU A 298 6.73 -34.02 -9.32
C LEU A 298 7.55 -34.81 -8.30
N SER A 299 8.64 -35.42 -8.76
CA SER A 299 9.64 -36.02 -7.90
C SER A 299 10.62 -34.94 -7.38
N ILE A 300 11.30 -35.22 -6.25
CA ILE A 300 12.35 -34.33 -5.74
C ILE A 300 13.48 -34.19 -6.76
N ARG A 301 13.78 -35.25 -7.51
CA ARG A 301 14.77 -35.22 -8.60
C ARG A 301 14.39 -34.25 -9.71
N ASP A 302 13.11 -34.16 -10.03
CA ASP A 302 12.60 -33.30 -11.11
C ASP A 302 12.33 -31.87 -10.66
N GLY A 303 12.53 -31.59 -9.36
CA GLY A 303 12.47 -30.24 -8.79
C GLY A 303 11.17 -29.94 -8.02
N ALA A 304 10.51 -30.95 -7.44
CA ALA A 304 9.33 -30.76 -6.59
C ALA A 304 9.59 -29.77 -5.45
N ILE A 305 10.81 -29.82 -4.84
CA ILE A 305 11.24 -28.85 -3.82
C ILE A 305 11.83 -27.64 -4.54
N SER A 306 11.03 -26.63 -4.79
CA SER A 306 11.36 -25.43 -5.57
C SER A 306 12.64 -24.71 -5.11
N PRO A 307 12.93 -24.54 -3.79
CA PRO A 307 14.18 -23.95 -3.32
C PRO A 307 15.44 -24.71 -3.75
N LEU A 308 15.37 -25.99 -3.92
CA LEU A 308 16.52 -26.80 -4.35
C LEU A 308 16.64 -26.89 -5.88
N GLY A 309 15.50 -26.75 -6.58
CA GLY A 309 15.40 -26.97 -8.01
C GLY A 309 15.62 -28.43 -8.42
N LYS A 310 15.99 -28.67 -9.68
CA LYS A 310 16.30 -30.01 -10.17
C LYS A 310 17.54 -30.57 -9.53
N TYR A 311 17.60 -31.91 -9.45
CA TYR A 311 18.71 -32.64 -8.85
C TYR A 311 20.08 -32.12 -9.30
N LYS A 312 20.94 -31.89 -8.33
CA LYS A 312 22.35 -31.60 -8.47
C LYS A 312 23.15 -32.54 -7.57
N ASN A 313 24.37 -32.85 -7.94
CA ASN A 313 25.25 -33.68 -7.11
C ASN A 313 25.80 -32.88 -5.93
N GLN A 314 24.96 -32.65 -4.91
CA GLN A 314 25.21 -31.83 -3.73
C GLN A 314 24.74 -32.55 -2.45
N MET A 315 25.38 -32.23 -1.32
CA MET A 315 25.17 -32.85 -0.01
C MET A 315 23.68 -32.90 0.38
N VAL A 316 22.95 -31.83 0.13
CA VAL A 316 21.51 -31.73 0.51
C VAL A 316 20.67 -32.85 -0.15
N PHE A 317 20.94 -33.16 -1.42
CA PHE A 317 20.21 -34.23 -2.11
C PHE A 317 20.60 -35.63 -1.59
N TRP A 318 21.85 -35.84 -1.15
CA TRP A 318 22.28 -37.09 -0.55
C TRP A 318 21.66 -37.31 0.82
N GLN A 319 21.54 -36.23 1.62
CA GLN A 319 20.85 -36.26 2.91
C GLN A 319 19.36 -36.59 2.74
N ILE A 320 18.69 -35.96 1.77
CA ILE A 320 17.29 -36.24 1.45
C ILE A 320 17.12 -37.69 0.97
N ASP A 321 18.02 -38.21 0.11
CA ASP A 321 17.96 -39.58 -0.36
C ASP A 321 18.14 -40.58 0.80
N ALA A 322 19.04 -40.29 1.73
CA ALA A 322 19.21 -41.10 2.94
C ALA A 322 17.98 -41.11 3.85
N ILE A 323 17.23 -40.01 3.93
CA ILE A 323 15.94 -39.95 4.63
C ILE A 323 14.90 -40.80 3.88
N LEU A 324 14.76 -40.62 2.58
CA LEU A 324 13.78 -41.34 1.77
C LEU A 324 13.98 -42.86 1.80
N GLN A 325 15.25 -43.34 1.78
CA GLN A 325 15.58 -44.76 1.88
C GLN A 325 15.10 -45.41 3.19
N LYS A 326 14.97 -44.69 4.30
CA LYS A 326 14.38 -45.22 5.54
C LYS A 326 12.91 -45.61 5.39
N TYR A 327 12.23 -45.01 4.42
CA TYR A 327 10.81 -45.20 4.16
C TYR A 327 10.53 -45.92 2.84
N ASP A 328 11.52 -46.67 2.33
CA ASP A 328 11.46 -47.42 1.06
C ASP A 328 11.13 -46.54 -0.18
N CYS A 329 11.45 -45.23 -0.07
CA CYS A 329 11.30 -44.25 -1.15
C CYS A 329 12.67 -43.83 -1.72
N ASN A 330 12.66 -43.11 -2.85
CA ASN A 330 13.86 -42.54 -3.47
C ASN A 330 13.58 -41.15 -4.10
N LEU A 331 14.62 -40.48 -4.58
CA LEU A 331 14.49 -39.16 -5.19
C LEU A 331 13.60 -39.08 -6.42
N LYS A 332 13.23 -40.21 -7.06
CA LYS A 332 12.33 -40.27 -8.22
C LYS A 332 10.86 -40.48 -7.83
N THR A 333 10.59 -40.80 -6.57
CA THR A 333 9.24 -40.97 -6.05
C THR A 333 8.51 -39.61 -6.08
N PRO A 334 7.31 -39.51 -6.66
CA PRO A 334 6.50 -38.29 -6.58
C PRO A 334 6.25 -37.91 -5.11
N VAL A 335 6.24 -36.63 -4.83
CA VAL A 335 6.09 -36.15 -3.42
C VAL A 335 4.74 -36.60 -2.83
N CYS A 336 3.69 -36.70 -3.62
CA CYS A 336 2.37 -37.16 -3.16
C CYS A 336 2.39 -38.65 -2.70
N ASP A 337 3.38 -39.45 -3.14
CA ASP A 337 3.52 -40.85 -2.76
C ASP A 337 4.52 -41.06 -1.62
N VAL A 338 5.20 -40.02 -1.17
CA VAL A 338 6.14 -40.04 -0.03
C VAL A 338 5.37 -39.96 1.29
N PRO A 339 5.64 -40.85 2.26
CA PRO A 339 5.01 -40.78 3.59
C PRO A 339 5.20 -39.40 4.26
N GLN A 340 4.19 -38.95 5.01
CA GLN A 340 4.22 -37.63 5.66
C GLN A 340 5.37 -37.49 6.65
N GLU A 341 5.72 -38.58 7.38
CA GLU A 341 6.84 -38.60 8.31
C GLU A 341 8.18 -38.31 7.60
N ALA A 342 8.38 -38.87 6.42
CA ALA A 342 9.57 -38.60 5.62
C ALA A 342 9.61 -37.15 5.12
N MET A 343 8.45 -36.61 4.70
CA MET A 343 8.33 -35.23 4.30
C MET A 343 8.56 -34.26 5.46
N ASP A 344 8.11 -34.60 6.66
CA ASP A 344 8.35 -33.82 7.85
C ASP A 344 9.84 -33.76 8.22
N GLU A 345 10.58 -34.93 8.12
CA GLU A 345 12.03 -34.94 8.29
C GLU A 345 12.74 -34.09 7.22
N ILE A 346 12.28 -34.11 5.98
CA ILE A 346 12.86 -33.32 4.88
C ILE A 346 12.60 -31.82 5.12
N LEU A 347 11.40 -31.44 5.53
CA LEU A 347 11.02 -30.04 5.72
C LEU A 347 11.59 -29.43 7.00
N TYR A 348 11.48 -30.15 8.13
CA TYR A 348 11.80 -29.62 9.46
C TYR A 348 13.12 -30.12 10.03
N GLY A 349 13.72 -31.14 9.41
CA GLY A 349 14.98 -31.74 9.83
C GLY A 349 14.84 -32.93 10.76
N THR A 350 15.94 -33.66 10.94
CA THR A 350 16.06 -34.79 11.84
C THR A 350 17.31 -34.70 12.67
N MET A 351 17.21 -35.09 13.98
CA MET A 351 18.34 -35.17 14.88
C MET A 351 19.12 -36.49 14.72
N GLU A 352 18.60 -37.42 13.92
CA GLU A 352 19.27 -38.68 13.66
C GLU A 352 20.49 -38.50 12.77
N ASN A 353 21.51 -39.31 12.99
CA ASN A 353 22.68 -39.36 12.14
C ASN A 353 22.35 -40.10 10.85
N LEU A 354 22.25 -39.38 9.74
CA LEU A 354 22.05 -39.94 8.42
C LEU A 354 23.37 -40.52 7.91
N LYS A 355 23.31 -41.77 7.48
CA LYS A 355 24.46 -42.44 6.87
C LYS A 355 24.50 -42.14 5.38
N ILE A 356 25.56 -41.48 4.92
CA ILE A 356 25.82 -41.24 3.50
C ILE A 356 26.94 -42.20 3.08
N PRO A 357 26.67 -43.07 2.07
CA PRO A 357 27.65 -44.10 1.63
C PRO A 357 28.92 -43.40 1.11
N LYS A 358 30.06 -44.03 1.39
CA LYS A 358 31.42 -43.57 0.98
C LYS A 358 31.55 -43.43 -0.55
N GLU A 359 30.83 -44.22 -1.32
CA GLU A 359 30.81 -44.17 -2.79
C GLU A 359 30.24 -42.85 -3.30
N VAL A 360 29.32 -42.26 -2.59
CA VAL A 360 28.67 -40.98 -2.96
C VAL A 360 29.56 -39.79 -2.64
N VAL A 361 30.23 -39.83 -1.47
CA VAL A 361 31.07 -38.73 -0.99
C VAL A 361 32.54 -38.86 -1.49
N HIS A 362 32.90 -40.02 -2.14
CA HIS A 362 34.25 -40.33 -2.56
C HIS A 362 35.30 -40.32 -1.44
N THR A 363 34.93 -40.83 -0.25
CA THR A 363 35.79 -40.89 0.94
C THR A 363 36.17 -42.33 1.25
N SER A 364 37.10 -42.51 2.21
CA SER A 364 37.55 -43.84 2.64
C SER A 364 36.57 -44.57 3.61
N SER A 365 35.61 -43.83 4.21
CA SER A 365 34.63 -44.32 5.16
C SER A 365 33.27 -43.69 4.93
N ASP A 366 32.19 -44.32 5.40
CA ASP A 366 30.84 -43.73 5.41
C ASP A 366 30.81 -42.44 6.21
N TYR A 367 30.03 -41.48 5.77
CA TYR A 367 29.89 -40.16 6.40
C TYR A 367 28.57 -40.05 7.13
N PHE A 368 28.60 -39.55 8.39
CA PHE A 368 27.43 -39.41 9.23
C PHE A 368 27.14 -37.91 9.44
N VAL A 369 25.94 -37.47 9.11
CA VAL A 369 25.51 -36.06 9.23
C VAL A 369 24.07 -35.96 9.71
N THR A 370 23.76 -34.88 10.40
CA THR A 370 22.38 -34.48 10.69
C THR A 370 21.82 -33.63 9.55
N PHE A 371 20.52 -33.54 9.45
CA PHE A 371 19.86 -32.71 8.47
C PHE A 371 18.92 -31.71 9.15
N ASP A 372 19.21 -30.43 8.98
CA ASP A 372 18.49 -29.33 9.63
C ASP A 372 17.12 -28.98 8.99
N GLY A 373 16.80 -29.55 7.84
CA GLY A 373 15.55 -29.33 7.10
C GLY A 373 15.57 -28.11 6.19
N ILE A 374 14.70 -28.17 5.16
CA ILE A 374 14.61 -27.11 4.14
C ILE A 374 14.09 -25.78 4.72
N ILE A 375 13.21 -25.84 5.70
CA ILE A 375 12.65 -24.64 6.36
C ILE A 375 13.73 -23.88 7.12
N LYS A 376 14.61 -24.58 7.85
CA LYS A 376 15.72 -23.94 8.53
C LYS A 376 16.73 -23.39 7.54
N TYR A 377 17.05 -24.14 6.48
CA TYR A 377 17.93 -23.69 5.40
C TYR A 377 17.45 -22.34 4.80
N LEU A 378 16.15 -22.21 4.52
CA LEU A 378 15.57 -20.95 4.02
C LEU A 378 15.65 -19.82 5.06
N ARG A 379 15.41 -20.11 6.35
CA ARG A 379 15.55 -19.11 7.42
C ARG A 379 16.98 -18.63 7.57
N ASP A 380 17.93 -19.53 7.53
CA ASP A 380 19.36 -19.20 7.67
C ASP A 380 19.84 -18.29 6.52
N ILE A 381 19.34 -18.49 5.29
CA ILE A 381 19.59 -17.57 4.17
C ILE A 381 18.96 -16.21 4.43
N MET A 382 17.78 -16.14 4.99
CA MET A 382 17.10 -14.88 5.31
C MET A 382 17.80 -14.08 6.41
N ASP A 383 18.33 -14.79 7.42
CA ASP A 383 18.89 -14.18 8.63
C ASP A 383 20.39 -13.87 8.48
N ASN A 384 21.14 -14.68 7.72
CA ASN A 384 22.61 -14.67 7.70
C ASN A 384 23.23 -14.30 6.34
N ASP A 385 22.44 -14.22 5.25
CA ASP A 385 23.00 -13.84 3.94
C ASP A 385 23.03 -12.31 3.80
N ASP A 386 24.23 -11.73 3.85
CA ASP A 386 24.47 -10.29 3.62
C ASP A 386 24.22 -9.86 2.16
N THR A 387 23.91 -10.79 1.26
CA THR A 387 23.61 -10.48 -0.13
C THR A 387 22.12 -10.20 -0.33
N SER A 388 21.81 -8.99 -0.81
CA SER A 388 20.41 -8.61 -1.15
C SER A 388 19.75 -9.56 -2.18
N ALA A 389 20.50 -10.39 -2.89
CA ALA A 389 20.01 -11.35 -3.86
C ALA A 389 19.50 -12.63 -3.20
N GLY A 390 20.24 -13.18 -2.22
CA GLY A 390 19.86 -14.38 -1.47
C GLY A 390 18.60 -14.14 -0.64
N GLN A 391 18.55 -13.01 0.07
CA GLN A 391 17.36 -12.62 0.84
C GLN A 391 16.11 -12.49 -0.04
N LYS A 392 16.20 -11.77 -1.16
CA LYS A 392 15.08 -11.62 -2.11
C LYS A 392 14.63 -12.94 -2.74
N TRP A 393 15.57 -13.88 -2.91
CA TRP A 393 15.24 -15.20 -3.40
C TRP A 393 14.48 -16.00 -2.33
N ALA A 394 14.92 -15.99 -1.07
CA ALA A 394 14.25 -16.68 0.03
C ALA A 394 12.87 -16.08 0.34
N GLU A 395 12.71 -14.74 0.21
CA GLU A 395 11.43 -14.04 0.37
C GLU A 395 10.31 -14.56 -0.55
N GLN A 396 10.64 -15.14 -1.70
CA GLN A 396 9.64 -15.71 -2.63
C GLN A 396 8.85 -16.86 -2.02
N PHE A 397 9.44 -17.58 -1.06
CA PHE A 397 8.83 -18.73 -0.38
C PHE A 397 8.04 -18.33 0.88
N LEU A 398 7.98 -17.04 1.21
CA LEU A 398 7.19 -16.54 2.34
C LEU A 398 5.72 -16.35 1.96
N ALA A 399 4.84 -16.69 2.89
CA ALA A 399 3.47 -16.20 2.94
C ALA A 399 3.31 -15.27 4.15
N THR A 400 2.56 -14.21 3.94
CA THR A 400 2.18 -13.29 4.99
C THR A 400 0.86 -13.76 5.59
N ASN A 401 0.92 -14.29 6.82
CA ASN A 401 -0.23 -14.79 7.56
C ASN A 401 -0.62 -13.81 8.67
N VAL A 402 -1.91 -13.81 9.03
CA VAL A 402 -2.38 -13.06 10.19
C VAL A 402 -1.66 -13.57 11.44
N CYS A 403 -1.18 -12.66 12.29
CA CYS A 403 -0.48 -13.05 13.51
C CYS A 403 -1.40 -13.88 14.44
N PRO A 404 -1.03 -15.12 14.81
CA PRO A 404 -1.88 -16.00 15.60
C PRO A 404 -2.03 -15.55 17.06
N GLU A 405 -1.18 -14.65 17.55
CA GLU A 405 -1.24 -14.14 18.92
C GLU A 405 -2.20 -12.94 19.05
N CYS A 406 -2.11 -11.98 18.12
CA CYS A 406 -2.95 -10.78 18.16
C CYS A 406 -4.08 -10.80 17.13
N HIS A 407 -4.21 -11.84 16.31
CA HIS A 407 -5.26 -11.98 15.29
C HIS A 407 -5.41 -10.73 14.37
N GLY A 408 -4.28 -10.11 14.03
CA GLY A 408 -4.25 -8.90 13.20
C GLY A 408 -4.41 -7.58 13.97
N PHE A 409 -4.70 -7.61 15.26
CA PHE A 409 -4.94 -6.42 16.07
C PHE A 409 -3.68 -5.62 16.44
N ARG A 410 -2.48 -6.14 16.16
CA ARG A 410 -1.16 -5.49 16.32
C ARG A 410 -0.73 -5.18 17.75
N LEU A 411 -1.63 -5.20 18.72
CA LEU A 411 -1.40 -4.81 20.11
C LEU A 411 -1.26 -6.04 21.05
N LYS A 412 -0.72 -5.82 22.22
CA LYS A 412 -0.68 -6.79 23.34
C LYS A 412 -2.09 -7.04 23.88
N ARG A 413 -2.28 -8.20 24.52
CA ARG A 413 -3.55 -8.58 25.15
C ARG A 413 -4.02 -7.59 26.21
N GLU A 414 -3.10 -7.07 27.02
CA GLU A 414 -3.41 -6.05 28.03
C GLU A 414 -4.01 -4.79 27.39
N SER A 415 -3.40 -4.30 26.30
CA SER A 415 -3.89 -3.10 25.59
C SER A 415 -5.26 -3.33 24.95
N LEU A 416 -5.52 -4.52 24.44
CA LEU A 416 -6.81 -4.91 23.86
C LEU A 416 -7.91 -5.13 24.91
N SER A 417 -7.55 -5.24 26.19
CA SER A 417 -8.48 -5.43 27.28
C SER A 417 -9.09 -4.12 27.81
N TYR A 418 -8.65 -2.98 27.29
CA TYR A 418 -9.32 -1.70 27.53
C TYR A 418 -10.46 -1.50 26.54
N LYS A 419 -11.66 -1.18 27.03
CA LYS A 419 -12.84 -0.97 26.22
C LYS A 419 -13.50 0.37 26.50
N ILE A 420 -14.16 0.91 25.46
CA ILE A 420 -15.11 2.01 25.56
C ILE A 420 -16.44 1.46 25.01
N GLY A 421 -17.46 1.42 25.88
CA GLY A 421 -18.60 0.57 25.62
C GLY A 421 -18.18 -0.91 25.60
N ASP A 422 -18.43 -1.59 24.52
CA ASP A 422 -18.11 -3.00 24.28
C ASP A 422 -16.86 -3.22 23.41
N ARG A 423 -16.25 -2.14 22.85
CA ARG A 423 -15.20 -2.24 21.83
C ARG A 423 -13.83 -1.81 22.34
N ASN A 424 -12.80 -2.55 21.95
CA ASN A 424 -11.39 -2.17 22.14
C ASN A 424 -10.91 -1.26 20.99
N ILE A 425 -9.71 -0.66 21.17
CA ILE A 425 -9.16 0.29 20.20
C ILE A 425 -8.94 -0.31 18.81
N SER A 426 -8.54 -1.58 18.73
CA SER A 426 -8.28 -2.24 17.44
C SER A 426 -9.56 -2.61 16.71
N GLU A 427 -10.62 -3.00 17.43
CA GLU A 427 -11.95 -3.21 16.86
C GLU A 427 -12.49 -1.91 16.28
N VAL A 428 -12.34 -0.79 17.00
CA VAL A 428 -12.74 0.54 16.52
C VAL A 428 -11.90 0.96 15.30
N ALA A 429 -10.60 0.70 15.29
CA ALA A 429 -9.74 1.01 14.16
C ALA A 429 -10.03 0.17 12.91
N ASN A 430 -10.69 -0.98 13.06
CA ASN A 430 -11.11 -1.86 11.97
C ASN A 430 -12.51 -1.55 11.42
N LEU A 431 -13.25 -0.65 12.05
CA LEU A 431 -14.51 -0.14 11.48
C LEU A 431 -14.22 0.62 10.18
N ASP A 432 -15.14 0.58 9.24
CA ASP A 432 -15.10 1.54 8.16
C ASP A 432 -15.44 2.96 8.69
N LEU A 433 -15.06 3.98 7.93
CA LEU A 433 -15.20 5.37 8.41
C LEU A 433 -16.65 5.80 8.66
N ASN A 434 -17.63 5.19 7.96
CA ASN A 434 -19.05 5.43 8.23
C ASN A 434 -19.45 4.82 9.58
N GLU A 435 -19.13 3.56 9.82
CA GLU A 435 -19.37 2.89 11.10
C GLU A 435 -18.63 3.59 12.25
N LEU A 436 -17.41 4.07 11.99
CA LEU A 436 -16.63 4.84 12.97
C LEU A 436 -17.32 6.16 13.33
N ALA A 437 -17.84 6.88 12.35
CA ALA A 437 -18.58 8.13 12.58
C ALA A 437 -19.86 7.90 13.38
N GLU A 438 -20.58 6.82 13.08
CA GLU A 438 -21.77 6.41 13.84
C GLU A 438 -21.39 6.03 15.28
N TRP A 439 -20.36 5.20 15.46
CA TRP A 439 -19.86 4.82 16.77
C TRP A 439 -19.44 6.05 17.60
N LEU A 440 -18.70 7.00 17.01
CA LEU A 440 -18.30 8.24 17.67
C LEU A 440 -19.53 9.11 18.08
N SER A 441 -20.63 9.01 17.35
CA SER A 441 -21.88 9.72 17.68
C SER A 441 -22.63 9.11 18.86
N ASN A 442 -22.58 7.79 18.98
CA ASN A 442 -23.37 7.04 19.97
C ASN A 442 -22.58 6.70 21.25
N MET A 443 -21.23 6.63 21.16
CA MET A 443 -20.37 6.18 22.28
C MET A 443 -20.51 7.01 23.55
N ALA A 444 -20.92 8.28 23.46
CA ALA A 444 -21.06 9.15 24.61
C ALA A 444 -22.13 8.64 25.60
N GLU A 445 -23.12 7.88 25.15
CA GLU A 445 -24.20 7.35 26.01
C GLU A 445 -23.65 6.31 27.01
N GLY A 446 -22.63 5.55 26.63
CA GLY A 446 -21.99 4.51 27.46
C GLY A 446 -20.92 5.03 28.45
N LEU A 447 -20.61 6.32 28.45
CA LEU A 447 -19.60 6.92 29.30
C LEU A 447 -20.20 7.50 30.60
N SER A 448 -19.49 7.38 31.73
CA SER A 448 -19.82 8.07 32.98
C SER A 448 -19.66 9.59 32.80
N THR A 449 -20.28 10.37 33.71
CA THR A 449 -20.22 11.84 33.66
C THR A 449 -18.79 12.39 33.61
N ASN A 450 -17.89 11.84 34.41
CA ASN A 450 -16.48 12.25 34.43
C ASN A 450 -15.77 11.89 33.12
N GLN A 451 -16.01 10.71 32.58
CA GLN A 451 -15.44 10.29 31.30
C GLN A 451 -15.95 11.16 30.14
N LYS A 452 -17.23 11.57 30.15
CA LYS A 452 -17.81 12.49 29.15
C LYS A 452 -17.08 13.84 29.13
N ILE A 453 -16.80 14.41 30.30
CA ILE A 453 -16.08 15.68 30.40
C ILE A 453 -14.66 15.55 29.86
N ILE A 454 -13.94 14.50 30.24
CA ILE A 454 -12.55 14.26 29.82
C ILE A 454 -12.48 13.99 28.31
N ALA A 455 -13.42 13.25 27.77
CA ALA A 455 -13.40 12.80 26.38
C ALA A 455 -13.98 13.83 25.39
N SER A 456 -14.71 14.84 25.82
CA SER A 456 -15.49 15.77 24.98
C SER A 456 -14.69 16.41 23.85
N GLU A 457 -13.54 17.01 24.16
CA GLU A 457 -12.69 17.66 23.15
C GLU A 457 -12.01 16.65 22.22
N ILE A 458 -11.64 15.47 22.75
CA ILE A 458 -11.03 14.39 21.94
C ILE A 458 -12.06 13.86 20.93
N ILE A 459 -13.28 13.63 21.37
CA ILE A 459 -14.39 13.16 20.50
C ILE A 459 -14.71 14.20 19.43
N LYS A 460 -14.72 15.48 19.76
CA LYS A 460 -14.95 16.57 18.81
C LYS A 460 -13.89 16.58 17.71
N GLU A 461 -12.61 16.48 18.07
CA GLU A 461 -11.51 16.40 17.10
C GLU A 461 -11.61 15.13 16.23
N LEU A 462 -11.90 13.96 16.83
CA LEU A 462 -12.10 12.72 16.09
C LEU A 462 -13.23 12.83 15.07
N ARG A 463 -14.39 13.37 15.47
CA ARG A 463 -15.53 13.59 14.56
C ARG A 463 -15.17 14.52 13.40
N THR A 464 -14.46 15.59 13.69
CA THR A 464 -14.04 16.56 12.69
C THR A 464 -13.10 15.91 11.66
N ARG A 465 -12.07 15.20 12.11
CA ARG A 465 -11.10 14.53 11.22
C ARG A 465 -11.71 13.38 10.42
N VAL A 466 -12.57 12.58 11.04
CA VAL A 466 -13.32 11.52 10.33
C VAL A 466 -14.26 12.15 9.30
N GLY A 467 -14.93 13.27 9.64
CA GLY A 467 -15.77 14.00 8.70
C GLY A 467 -15.04 14.46 7.45
N PHE A 468 -13.80 14.94 7.55
CA PHE A 468 -13.01 15.31 6.37
C PHE A 468 -12.71 14.11 5.46
N LEU A 469 -12.43 12.93 6.03
CA LEU A 469 -12.24 11.72 5.23
C LEU A 469 -13.52 11.28 4.51
N LEU A 470 -14.66 11.42 5.17
CA LEU A 470 -15.97 11.14 4.57
C LEU A 470 -16.30 12.12 3.43
N ASN A 471 -15.97 13.39 3.61
CA ASN A 471 -16.22 14.44 2.61
C ASN A 471 -15.43 14.21 1.31
N VAL A 472 -14.25 13.58 1.38
CA VAL A 472 -13.47 13.23 0.20
C VAL A 472 -13.81 11.85 -0.39
N GLY A 473 -14.88 11.20 0.08
CA GLY A 473 -15.39 9.93 -0.47
C GLY A 473 -14.55 8.70 -0.09
N LEU A 474 -13.99 8.67 1.13
CA LEU A 474 -13.21 7.54 1.66
C LEU A 474 -13.97 6.72 2.70
N ASP A 475 -15.28 6.74 2.65
CA ASP A 475 -16.20 6.16 3.62
C ASP A 475 -16.01 4.65 3.87
N TYR A 476 -15.50 3.92 2.89
CA TYR A 476 -15.25 2.48 2.92
C TYR A 476 -13.90 2.06 3.52
N LEU A 477 -12.99 3.00 3.79
CA LEU A 477 -11.68 2.69 4.38
C LEU A 477 -11.78 2.49 5.88
N SER A 478 -10.90 1.65 6.44
CA SER A 478 -10.69 1.53 7.88
C SER A 478 -9.40 2.22 8.31
N LEU A 479 -9.32 2.66 9.56
CA LEU A 479 -8.11 3.28 10.11
C LEU A 479 -6.91 2.34 10.16
N ASN A 480 -7.15 1.03 10.27
CA ASN A 480 -6.10 0.00 10.33
C ASN A 480 -5.57 -0.38 8.95
N ARG A 481 -6.17 0.12 7.85
CA ARG A 481 -5.70 -0.15 6.49
C ARG A 481 -4.27 0.35 6.29
N GLN A 482 -3.38 -0.50 5.81
CA GLN A 482 -1.98 -0.16 5.56
C GLN A 482 -1.84 0.83 4.42
N SER A 483 -1.03 1.87 4.59
CA SER A 483 -0.78 2.89 3.56
C SER A 483 -0.21 2.32 2.27
N ALA A 484 0.59 1.25 2.36
CA ALA A 484 1.17 0.56 1.20
C ALA A 484 0.13 -0.17 0.32
N THR A 485 -1.10 -0.41 0.82
CA THR A 485 -2.19 -1.07 0.10
C THR A 485 -3.18 -0.10 -0.54
N LEU A 486 -2.96 1.20 -0.34
CA LEU A 486 -3.82 2.24 -0.89
C LEU A 486 -3.50 2.48 -2.37
N SER A 487 -4.53 2.77 -3.16
CA SER A 487 -4.35 3.30 -4.50
C SER A 487 -3.75 4.72 -4.46
N GLY A 488 -3.22 5.18 -5.60
CA GLY A 488 -2.70 6.55 -5.72
C GLY A 488 -3.73 7.61 -5.35
N GLY A 489 -4.95 7.47 -5.86
CA GLY A 489 -6.05 8.39 -5.58
C GLY A 489 -6.52 8.35 -4.11
N GLU A 490 -6.60 7.16 -3.49
CA GLU A 490 -6.92 7.04 -2.05
C GLU A 490 -5.89 7.75 -1.18
N SER A 491 -4.60 7.53 -1.46
CA SER A 491 -3.49 8.18 -0.73
C SER A 491 -3.53 9.70 -0.88
N GLN A 492 -3.80 10.20 -2.08
CA GLN A 492 -3.94 11.62 -2.38
C GLN A 492 -5.10 12.25 -1.62
N ARG A 493 -6.28 11.61 -1.63
CA ARG A 493 -7.47 12.10 -0.90
C ARG A 493 -7.28 12.09 0.61
N ILE A 494 -6.57 11.11 1.17
CA ILE A 494 -6.19 11.12 2.59
C ILE A 494 -5.33 12.34 2.92
N ARG A 495 -4.34 12.67 2.07
CA ARG A 495 -3.51 13.87 2.24
C ARG A 495 -4.37 15.15 2.14
N LEU A 496 -5.28 15.21 1.15
CA LEU A 496 -6.19 16.33 1.00
C LEU A 496 -7.05 16.53 2.26
N ALA A 497 -7.69 15.47 2.75
CA ALA A 497 -8.49 15.51 3.98
C ALA A 497 -7.67 15.99 5.20
N THR A 498 -6.42 15.51 5.32
CA THR A 498 -5.51 15.96 6.38
C THR A 498 -5.20 17.43 6.25
N GLN A 499 -4.96 17.95 5.04
CA GLN A 499 -4.66 19.37 4.81
C GLN A 499 -5.88 20.28 5.10
N ILE A 500 -7.08 19.86 4.69
CA ILE A 500 -8.34 20.57 5.06
C ILE A 500 -8.45 20.63 6.59
N GLY A 501 -8.10 19.55 7.28
CA GLY A 501 -8.11 19.46 8.74
C GLY A 501 -7.15 20.43 9.46
N THR A 502 -6.05 20.82 8.82
CA THR A 502 -5.11 21.80 9.39
C THR A 502 -5.67 23.21 9.44
N ARG A 503 -6.69 23.52 8.64
CA ARG A 503 -7.33 24.85 8.50
C ARG A 503 -6.31 25.98 8.23
N LEU A 504 -5.25 25.66 7.49
CA LEU A 504 -4.30 26.67 7.05
C LEU A 504 -4.99 27.65 6.11
N VAL A 505 -4.58 28.91 6.19
CA VAL A 505 -5.09 30.01 5.35
C VAL A 505 -3.94 30.64 4.57
N ASN A 506 -4.26 31.26 3.43
CA ASN A 506 -3.29 31.95 2.59
C ASN A 506 -2.18 31.01 2.04
N VAL A 507 -2.53 29.75 1.78
CA VAL A 507 -1.66 28.73 1.19
C VAL A 507 -2.05 28.50 -0.27
N LEU A 508 -1.06 28.18 -1.11
CA LEU A 508 -1.26 27.71 -2.47
C LEU A 508 -1.19 26.19 -2.49
N TYR A 509 -2.33 25.55 -2.73
CA TYR A 509 -2.40 24.10 -2.93
C TYR A 509 -2.33 23.75 -4.40
N ILE A 510 -1.51 22.77 -4.75
CA ILE A 510 -1.41 22.25 -6.12
C ILE A 510 -1.68 20.75 -6.09
N LEU A 511 -2.72 20.33 -6.80
CA LEU A 511 -3.18 18.94 -6.85
C LEU A 511 -3.02 18.35 -8.26
N ASP A 512 -2.61 17.09 -8.34
CA ASP A 512 -2.46 16.35 -9.59
C ASP A 512 -3.58 15.33 -9.73
N GLU A 513 -4.53 15.62 -10.63
CA GLU A 513 -5.65 14.73 -11.01
C GLU A 513 -6.39 14.08 -9.81
N PRO A 514 -6.94 14.87 -8.88
CA PRO A 514 -7.52 14.32 -7.64
C PRO A 514 -8.82 13.53 -7.86
N SER A 515 -9.46 13.61 -9.02
CA SER A 515 -10.67 12.86 -9.41
C SER A 515 -10.40 11.40 -9.81
N ILE A 516 -9.13 10.98 -9.90
CA ILE A 516 -8.75 9.65 -10.36
C ILE A 516 -9.40 8.54 -9.53
N GLY A 517 -9.96 7.54 -10.24
CA GLY A 517 -10.58 6.35 -9.64
C GLY A 517 -11.86 6.66 -8.85
N LEU A 518 -12.44 7.84 -9.05
CA LEU A 518 -13.72 8.21 -8.46
C LEU A 518 -14.89 7.89 -9.37
N HIS A 519 -15.94 7.35 -8.77
CA HIS A 519 -17.24 7.33 -9.39
C HIS A 519 -17.85 8.75 -9.41
N GLN A 520 -18.68 9.09 -10.41
CA GLN A 520 -19.29 10.42 -10.55
C GLN A 520 -20.01 10.91 -9.28
N ARG A 521 -20.60 10.01 -8.50
CA ARG A 521 -21.19 10.33 -7.19
C ARG A 521 -20.18 10.96 -6.22
N ASP A 522 -18.96 10.41 -6.18
CA ASP A 522 -17.94 10.81 -5.21
C ASP A 522 -17.16 12.04 -5.71
N ASN A 523 -17.16 12.29 -7.02
CA ASN A 523 -16.54 13.47 -7.64
C ASN A 523 -17.14 14.78 -7.13
N GLN A 524 -18.46 14.85 -6.96
CA GLN A 524 -19.12 16.04 -6.43
C GLN A 524 -18.70 16.33 -4.98
N ARG A 525 -18.46 15.30 -4.16
CA ARG A 525 -17.96 15.46 -2.78
C ARG A 525 -16.56 16.05 -2.79
N LEU A 526 -15.70 15.57 -3.68
CA LEU A 526 -14.34 16.09 -3.86
C LEU A 526 -14.36 17.57 -4.27
N ILE A 527 -15.19 17.95 -5.28
CA ILE A 527 -15.36 19.33 -5.74
C ILE A 527 -15.78 20.24 -4.57
N ASN A 528 -16.73 19.80 -3.76
CA ASN A 528 -17.18 20.56 -2.57
C ASN A 528 -16.03 20.75 -1.57
N SER A 529 -15.23 19.72 -1.31
CA SER A 529 -14.08 19.78 -0.41
C SER A 529 -13.00 20.75 -0.91
N LEU A 530 -12.76 20.81 -2.22
CA LEU A 530 -11.83 21.78 -2.82
C LEU A 530 -12.36 23.20 -2.73
N LYS A 531 -13.67 23.40 -2.88
CA LYS A 531 -14.32 24.70 -2.65
C LYS A 531 -14.24 25.13 -1.20
N GLU A 532 -14.47 24.23 -0.25
CA GLU A 532 -14.26 24.48 1.18
C GLU A 532 -12.82 24.93 1.46
N LEU A 533 -11.83 24.26 0.88
CA LEU A 533 -10.41 24.62 1.03
C LEU A 533 -10.11 26.00 0.46
N ARG A 534 -10.70 26.36 -0.70
CA ARG A 534 -10.63 27.71 -1.28
C ARG A 534 -11.30 28.74 -0.37
N ASP A 535 -12.50 28.44 0.13
CA ASP A 535 -13.33 29.38 0.92
C ASP A 535 -12.72 29.68 2.30
N LEU A 536 -11.78 28.84 2.78
CA LEU A 536 -10.90 29.14 3.92
C LEU A 536 -9.89 30.28 3.63
N GLY A 537 -9.84 30.80 2.39
CA GLY A 537 -8.89 31.84 1.98
C GLY A 537 -7.60 31.31 1.35
N ASN A 538 -7.67 30.14 0.72
CA ASN A 538 -6.56 29.51 0.02
C ASN A 538 -6.70 29.62 -1.50
N THR A 539 -5.59 29.53 -2.22
CA THR A 539 -5.58 29.36 -3.67
C THR A 539 -5.38 27.90 -3.97
N VAL A 540 -6.24 27.33 -4.83
CA VAL A 540 -6.21 25.92 -5.19
C VAL A 540 -6.00 25.80 -6.69
N ILE A 541 -4.90 25.18 -7.10
CA ILE A 541 -4.60 24.84 -8.50
C ILE A 541 -4.78 23.33 -8.65
N VAL A 542 -5.55 22.91 -9.63
CA VAL A 542 -5.80 21.50 -9.92
C VAL A 542 -5.44 21.22 -11.37
N VAL A 543 -4.57 20.28 -11.62
CA VAL A 543 -4.34 19.72 -12.95
C VAL A 543 -5.41 18.67 -13.17
N GLU A 544 -6.34 18.87 -14.12
CA GLU A 544 -7.51 18.01 -14.28
C GLU A 544 -8.05 17.93 -15.70
N HIS A 545 -8.81 16.85 -15.95
CA HIS A 545 -9.48 16.55 -17.21
C HIS A 545 -10.98 16.28 -17.05
N ASP A 546 -11.49 16.24 -15.83
CA ASP A 546 -12.88 15.96 -15.52
C ASP A 546 -13.80 17.17 -15.89
N GLU A 547 -14.91 16.87 -16.59
CA GLU A 547 -15.87 17.90 -17.03
C GLU A 547 -16.49 18.66 -15.85
N ASP A 548 -16.91 17.94 -14.78
CA ASP A 548 -17.57 18.55 -13.63
C ASP A 548 -16.61 19.45 -12.86
N MET A 549 -15.35 19.04 -12.73
CA MET A 549 -14.30 19.84 -12.08
C MET A 549 -14.02 21.12 -12.88
N MET A 550 -13.91 21.04 -14.21
CA MET A 550 -13.70 22.22 -15.06
C MET A 550 -14.89 23.20 -14.99
N ARG A 551 -16.14 22.69 -15.02
CA ARG A 551 -17.35 23.52 -14.87
C ARG A 551 -17.49 24.15 -13.48
N ALA A 552 -16.94 23.51 -12.46
CA ALA A 552 -17.00 23.97 -11.06
C ALA A 552 -15.88 24.95 -10.70
N ALA A 553 -14.88 25.14 -11.56
CA ALA A 553 -13.73 26.02 -11.35
C ALA A 553 -14.12 27.52 -11.41
N ASP A 554 -13.34 28.35 -10.73
CA ASP A 554 -13.45 29.81 -10.85
C ASP A 554 -12.62 30.33 -12.05
N TRP A 555 -11.55 29.60 -12.43
CA TRP A 555 -10.62 29.96 -13.49
C TRP A 555 -10.09 28.72 -14.18
N ILE A 556 -9.94 28.78 -15.48
CA ILE A 556 -9.40 27.68 -16.31
C ILE A 556 -8.18 28.19 -17.08
N ILE A 557 -7.17 27.36 -17.17
CA ILE A 557 -5.99 27.54 -18.04
C ILE A 557 -5.91 26.30 -18.91
N ASP A 558 -6.10 26.47 -20.22
CA ASP A 558 -5.99 25.39 -21.21
C ASP A 558 -4.65 25.48 -21.93
N ILE A 559 -3.85 24.38 -21.86
CA ILE A 559 -2.51 24.30 -22.45
C ILE A 559 -2.54 23.38 -23.66
N GLY A 560 -2.11 23.92 -24.78
CA GLY A 560 -2.14 23.22 -26.06
C GLY A 560 -1.22 23.83 -27.09
N PRO A 561 -1.64 23.84 -28.40
CA PRO A 561 -2.85 23.19 -28.94
C PRO A 561 -2.72 21.65 -29.04
N LYS A 562 -1.50 21.10 -28.98
CA LYS A 562 -1.21 19.67 -29.08
C LYS A 562 -0.21 19.26 -28.00
N ALA A 563 0.26 18.01 -28.07
CA ALA A 563 1.25 17.46 -27.13
C ALA A 563 2.72 17.72 -27.55
N GLY A 564 3.65 17.62 -26.60
CA GLY A 564 5.10 17.72 -26.79
C GLY A 564 5.54 19.02 -27.47
N ARG A 565 6.35 18.94 -28.53
CA ARG A 565 6.86 20.13 -29.25
C ARG A 565 5.76 20.99 -29.92
N LYS A 566 4.61 20.39 -30.21
CA LYS A 566 3.46 21.09 -30.79
C LYS A 566 2.53 21.66 -29.71
N GLY A 567 2.81 21.40 -28.43
CA GLY A 567 2.14 21.96 -27.26
C GLY A 567 2.92 23.09 -26.62
N GLY A 568 2.72 23.28 -25.33
CA GLY A 568 3.47 24.20 -24.48
C GLY A 568 3.05 25.67 -24.62
N GLN A 569 1.85 25.96 -25.08
CA GLN A 569 1.29 27.31 -25.19
C GLN A 569 -0.02 27.39 -24.41
N VAL A 570 -0.34 28.55 -23.85
CA VAL A 570 -1.67 28.81 -23.30
C VAL A 570 -2.59 29.11 -24.45
N VAL A 571 -3.57 28.25 -24.70
CA VAL A 571 -4.58 28.43 -25.74
C VAL A 571 -5.80 29.17 -25.22
N PHE A 572 -6.03 29.10 -23.89
CA PHE A 572 -7.07 29.84 -23.20
C PHE A 572 -6.70 30.07 -21.73
N GLN A 573 -7.08 31.22 -21.18
CA GLN A 573 -7.17 31.48 -19.74
C GLN A 573 -8.36 32.43 -19.50
N GLY A 574 -9.21 32.07 -18.49
CA GLY A 574 -10.43 32.80 -18.20
C GLY A 574 -11.40 32.03 -17.35
N THR A 575 -12.64 32.50 -17.27
CA THR A 575 -13.72 31.77 -16.58
C THR A 575 -14.24 30.57 -17.42
N PRO A 576 -14.89 29.59 -16.79
CA PRO A 576 -15.51 28.46 -17.52
C PRO A 576 -16.49 28.95 -18.60
N GLU A 577 -17.31 30.01 -18.32
CA GLU A 577 -18.26 30.55 -19.26
C GLU A 577 -17.57 31.17 -20.49
N GLU A 578 -16.45 31.88 -20.30
CA GLU A 578 -15.67 32.46 -21.39
C GLU A 578 -15.03 31.36 -22.24
N MET A 579 -14.67 30.23 -21.65
CA MET A 579 -14.08 29.09 -22.36
C MET A 579 -15.08 28.49 -23.37
N LEU A 580 -16.36 28.37 -23.01
CA LEU A 580 -17.39 27.80 -23.88
C LEU A 580 -17.55 28.57 -25.20
N HIS A 581 -17.11 29.83 -25.27
CA HIS A 581 -17.14 30.65 -26.48
C HIS A 581 -15.84 30.62 -27.30
N ARG A 582 -14.90 29.75 -26.97
CA ARG A 582 -13.63 29.62 -27.69
C ARG A 582 -13.58 28.35 -28.53
N ASP A 583 -12.81 28.42 -29.60
CA ASP A 583 -12.55 27.26 -30.48
C ASP A 583 -11.24 26.58 -30.02
N THR A 584 -11.33 25.84 -28.92
CA THR A 584 -10.26 24.95 -28.42
C THR A 584 -10.77 23.54 -28.40
N ILE A 585 -9.85 22.54 -28.41
CA ILE A 585 -10.25 21.13 -28.35
C ILE A 585 -11.07 20.87 -27.09
N THR A 586 -10.62 21.38 -25.95
CA THR A 586 -11.31 21.23 -24.67
C THR A 586 -12.70 21.88 -24.68
N ALA A 587 -12.82 23.10 -25.21
CA ALA A 587 -14.10 23.79 -25.30
C ALA A 587 -15.10 23.08 -26.24
N ASN A 588 -14.61 22.50 -27.34
CA ASN A 588 -15.45 21.75 -28.27
C ASN A 588 -16.07 20.50 -27.64
N TYR A 589 -15.32 19.81 -26.73
CA TYR A 589 -15.87 18.70 -25.95
C TYR A 589 -16.87 19.19 -24.89
N LEU A 590 -16.55 20.25 -24.13
CA LEU A 590 -17.46 20.83 -23.15
C LEU A 590 -18.78 21.34 -23.73
N ASN A 591 -18.75 21.85 -24.98
CA ASN A 591 -19.92 22.31 -25.70
C ASN A 591 -20.70 21.20 -26.42
N GLY A 592 -20.18 19.96 -26.42
CA GLY A 592 -20.78 18.86 -27.17
C GLY A 592 -20.62 18.94 -28.70
N ILE A 593 -19.80 19.90 -29.21
CA ILE A 593 -19.46 20.00 -30.65
C ILE A 593 -18.66 18.76 -31.07
N GLN A 594 -17.75 18.33 -30.20
CA GLN A 594 -17.06 17.06 -30.33
C GLN A 594 -17.51 16.14 -29.20
N SER A 595 -17.76 14.88 -29.53
CA SER A 595 -18.10 13.85 -28.54
C SER A 595 -17.52 12.50 -28.92
N ILE A 596 -17.34 11.64 -27.97
CA ILE A 596 -16.98 10.25 -28.22
C ILE A 596 -18.26 9.54 -28.66
N GLN A 597 -18.30 9.13 -29.90
CA GLN A 597 -19.49 8.60 -30.57
C GLN A 597 -19.85 7.22 -29.99
N ILE A 598 -21.13 7.03 -29.67
CA ILE A 598 -21.68 5.74 -29.28
C ILE A 598 -21.79 4.85 -30.51
N PRO A 599 -21.39 3.57 -30.49
CA PRO A 599 -21.55 2.66 -31.61
C PRO A 599 -23.03 2.57 -32.05
N ALA A 600 -23.29 2.69 -33.34
CA ALA A 600 -24.66 2.56 -33.87
C ALA A 600 -25.24 1.17 -33.61
N GLN A 601 -24.41 0.16 -33.56
CA GLN A 601 -24.78 -1.20 -33.21
C GLN A 601 -23.70 -1.81 -32.30
N ARG A 602 -24.11 -2.37 -31.14
CA ARG A 602 -23.20 -3.05 -30.24
C ARG A 602 -22.85 -4.44 -30.75
N ARG A 603 -21.61 -4.87 -30.45
CA ARG A 603 -21.17 -6.24 -30.77
C ARG A 603 -21.98 -7.23 -29.95
N ARG A 604 -22.30 -8.36 -30.55
CA ARG A 604 -22.94 -9.49 -29.87
C ARG A 604 -21.88 -10.43 -29.37
N PRO A 605 -22.04 -10.99 -28.15
CA PRO A 605 -21.17 -12.06 -27.67
C PRO A 605 -21.15 -13.23 -28.67
N ASN A 606 -20.02 -13.90 -28.78
CA ASN A 606 -19.83 -15.05 -29.68
C ASN A 606 -20.53 -16.34 -29.21
N GLY A 607 -21.40 -16.27 -28.21
CA GLY A 607 -22.10 -17.40 -27.58
C GLY A 607 -21.26 -18.20 -26.59
N LYS A 608 -20.04 -17.74 -26.28
CA LYS A 608 -19.14 -18.31 -25.27
C LYS A 608 -18.98 -17.31 -24.12
N ALA A 609 -18.87 -17.84 -22.94
CA ALA A 609 -18.66 -17.04 -21.74
C ALA A 609 -17.67 -17.74 -20.80
N MET A 610 -17.03 -16.95 -20.01
CA MET A 610 -16.29 -17.40 -18.83
C MET A 610 -17.13 -17.07 -17.60
N VAL A 611 -17.39 -18.07 -16.76
CA VAL A 611 -18.25 -17.92 -15.56
C VAL A 611 -17.41 -18.17 -14.32
N LEU A 612 -17.43 -17.22 -13.42
CA LEU A 612 -16.73 -17.27 -12.14
C LEU A 612 -17.75 -17.37 -11.00
N HIS A 613 -17.64 -18.41 -10.19
CA HIS A 613 -18.61 -18.74 -9.13
C HIS A 613 -18.06 -18.56 -7.73
N GLY A 614 -18.92 -18.11 -6.82
CA GLY A 614 -18.71 -18.15 -5.38
C GLY A 614 -17.56 -17.28 -4.89
N CYS A 615 -17.38 -16.08 -5.44
CA CYS A 615 -16.33 -15.17 -5.01
C CYS A 615 -16.62 -14.55 -3.65
N THR A 616 -15.72 -14.77 -2.65
CA THR A 616 -15.86 -14.28 -1.27
C THR A 616 -14.65 -13.48 -0.78
N GLY A 617 -13.76 -13.06 -1.67
CA GLY A 617 -12.57 -12.27 -1.31
C GLY A 617 -12.94 -10.87 -0.80
N ASN A 618 -12.25 -10.39 0.22
CA ASN A 618 -12.44 -9.06 0.83
C ASN A 618 -13.91 -8.76 1.16
N ASN A 619 -14.53 -7.83 0.43
CA ASN A 619 -15.92 -7.44 0.62
C ASN A 619 -16.92 -8.19 -0.28
N LEU A 620 -16.47 -9.08 -1.16
CA LEU A 620 -17.35 -9.83 -2.05
C LEU A 620 -18.28 -10.79 -1.28
N LYS A 621 -19.55 -10.81 -1.65
CA LYS A 621 -20.62 -11.56 -0.95
C LYS A 621 -21.11 -12.75 -1.77
N ASN A 622 -20.26 -13.75 -1.92
CA ASN A 622 -20.57 -14.98 -2.67
C ASN A 622 -21.10 -14.66 -4.08
N VAL A 623 -20.26 -13.97 -4.86
CA VAL A 623 -20.64 -13.40 -6.15
C VAL A 623 -20.41 -14.38 -7.27
N ASP A 624 -21.44 -14.57 -8.12
CA ASP A 624 -21.36 -15.26 -9.41
C ASP A 624 -21.36 -14.22 -10.53
N VAL A 625 -20.44 -14.37 -11.49
CA VAL A 625 -20.30 -13.42 -12.59
C VAL A 625 -19.99 -14.11 -13.91
N GLU A 626 -20.72 -13.74 -14.94
CA GLU A 626 -20.50 -14.15 -16.31
C GLU A 626 -19.76 -13.06 -17.09
N PHE A 627 -18.67 -13.43 -17.76
CA PHE A 627 -17.90 -12.59 -18.68
C PHE A 627 -18.07 -13.09 -20.10
N PRO A 628 -18.91 -12.45 -20.92
CA PRO A 628 -19.08 -12.83 -22.32
C PRO A 628 -17.80 -12.62 -23.12
N LEU A 629 -17.49 -13.55 -24.02
CA LEU A 629 -16.27 -13.52 -24.80
C LEU A 629 -16.46 -12.86 -26.18
N GLY A 630 -15.37 -12.28 -26.72
CA GLY A 630 -15.36 -11.58 -28.02
C GLY A 630 -15.99 -10.20 -28.01
N VAL A 631 -16.15 -9.59 -26.86
CA VAL A 631 -16.78 -8.28 -26.66
C VAL A 631 -15.97 -7.39 -25.70
N LEU A 632 -16.33 -6.11 -25.66
CA LEU A 632 -15.83 -5.15 -24.69
C LEU A 632 -16.72 -5.19 -23.43
N THR A 633 -16.22 -5.73 -22.34
CA THR A 633 -16.90 -5.76 -21.04
C THR A 633 -16.31 -4.71 -20.12
N VAL A 634 -17.16 -3.85 -19.54
CA VAL A 634 -16.74 -2.86 -18.54
C VAL A 634 -17.28 -3.23 -17.17
N VAL A 635 -16.37 -3.37 -16.19
CA VAL A 635 -16.70 -3.57 -14.78
C VAL A 635 -16.69 -2.21 -14.10
N THR A 636 -17.84 -1.77 -13.63
CA THR A 636 -18.05 -0.43 -13.04
C THR A 636 -18.71 -0.50 -11.67
N GLY A 637 -18.98 0.65 -11.06
CA GLY A 637 -19.60 0.78 -9.74
C GLY A 637 -18.86 1.75 -8.84
N VAL A 638 -19.42 2.09 -7.68
CA VAL A 638 -18.83 3.04 -6.74
C VAL A 638 -17.43 2.64 -6.26
N SER A 639 -16.66 3.60 -5.74
CA SER A 639 -15.34 3.33 -5.16
C SER A 639 -15.47 2.36 -3.98
N GLY A 640 -14.56 1.36 -3.89
CA GLY A 640 -14.62 0.33 -2.86
C GLY A 640 -15.71 -0.74 -3.01
N SER A 641 -16.46 -0.80 -4.12
CA SER A 641 -17.52 -1.79 -4.34
C SER A 641 -17.04 -3.22 -4.59
N GLY A 642 -15.73 -3.45 -4.76
CA GLY A 642 -15.14 -4.77 -4.93
C GLY A 642 -14.68 -5.10 -6.36
N LYS A 643 -14.69 -4.15 -7.30
CA LYS A 643 -14.25 -4.33 -8.71
C LYS A 643 -12.85 -4.94 -8.83
N SER A 644 -11.87 -4.31 -8.19
CA SER A 644 -10.47 -4.78 -8.23
C SER A 644 -10.30 -6.12 -7.54
N THR A 645 -11.07 -6.40 -6.48
CA THR A 645 -11.07 -7.70 -5.82
C THR A 645 -11.60 -8.78 -6.77
N LEU A 646 -12.68 -8.51 -7.50
CA LEU A 646 -13.25 -9.45 -8.45
C LEU A 646 -12.29 -9.72 -9.63
N VAL A 647 -11.77 -8.66 -10.25
CA VAL A 647 -11.00 -8.78 -11.51
C VAL A 647 -9.50 -8.99 -11.24
N ASN A 648 -8.85 -8.11 -10.45
CA ASN A 648 -7.39 -8.10 -10.28
C ASN A 648 -6.88 -9.07 -9.20
N GLU A 649 -7.70 -9.38 -8.19
CA GLU A 649 -7.29 -10.23 -7.07
C GLU A 649 -7.89 -11.64 -7.13
N THR A 650 -8.98 -11.85 -7.89
CA THR A 650 -9.61 -13.16 -8.07
C THR A 650 -9.40 -13.67 -9.50
N LEU A 651 -10.01 -13.04 -10.51
CA LEU A 651 -10.00 -13.53 -11.90
C LEU A 651 -8.59 -13.56 -12.50
N GLN A 652 -7.85 -12.47 -12.43
CA GLN A 652 -6.52 -12.35 -13.02
C GLN A 652 -5.52 -13.38 -12.47
N PRO A 653 -5.40 -13.63 -11.14
CA PRO A 653 -4.52 -14.68 -10.63
C PRO A 653 -4.93 -16.10 -11.04
N ILE A 654 -6.23 -16.40 -11.15
CA ILE A 654 -6.71 -17.68 -11.66
C ILE A 654 -6.19 -17.91 -13.08
N LEU A 655 -6.40 -16.94 -13.96
CA LEU A 655 -5.96 -17.00 -15.35
C LEU A 655 -4.43 -17.04 -15.47
N ALA A 656 -3.71 -16.24 -14.69
CA ALA A 656 -2.26 -16.25 -14.67
C ALA A 656 -1.68 -17.59 -14.18
N HIS A 657 -2.34 -18.22 -13.21
CA HIS A 657 -1.97 -19.57 -12.76
C HIS A 657 -2.21 -20.60 -13.85
N HIS A 658 -3.38 -20.54 -14.51
CA HIS A 658 -3.74 -21.50 -15.58
C HIS A 658 -2.79 -21.41 -16.79
N PHE A 659 -2.53 -20.20 -17.31
CA PHE A 659 -1.74 -20.03 -18.55
C PHE A 659 -0.22 -19.97 -18.32
N TYR A 660 0.21 -19.43 -17.16
CA TYR A 660 1.63 -19.11 -16.92
C TYR A 660 2.21 -19.74 -15.65
N ARG A 661 1.42 -20.56 -14.92
CA ARG A 661 1.81 -21.15 -13.62
C ARG A 661 2.29 -20.10 -12.62
N ALA A 662 1.65 -18.93 -12.61
CA ALA A 662 1.98 -17.85 -11.69
C ALA A 662 1.71 -18.27 -10.24
N LEU A 663 2.60 -17.85 -9.32
CA LEU A 663 2.54 -18.25 -7.90
C LEU A 663 1.55 -17.43 -7.07
N LYS A 664 1.01 -16.32 -7.61
CA LYS A 664 0.06 -15.47 -6.89
C LYS A 664 -1.26 -16.23 -6.71
N LYS A 665 -1.63 -16.48 -5.46
CA LYS A 665 -2.91 -17.14 -5.13
C LYS A 665 -4.09 -16.19 -5.40
N PRO A 666 -5.18 -16.67 -6.03
CA PRO A 666 -6.42 -15.92 -6.15
C PRO A 666 -7.10 -15.76 -4.78
N MET A 667 -7.95 -14.73 -4.66
CA MET A 667 -8.90 -14.65 -3.54
C MET A 667 -9.87 -15.83 -3.58
N PRO A 668 -10.52 -16.18 -2.45
CA PRO A 668 -11.41 -17.34 -2.38
C PRO A 668 -12.54 -17.29 -3.40
N TYR A 669 -12.73 -18.38 -4.12
CA TYR A 669 -13.80 -18.62 -5.10
C TYR A 669 -14.16 -20.11 -5.11
N SER A 670 -15.30 -20.48 -5.67
CA SER A 670 -15.75 -21.88 -5.74
C SER A 670 -15.27 -22.58 -7.00
N SER A 671 -15.56 -22.03 -8.17
CA SER A 671 -15.16 -22.62 -9.46
C SER A 671 -15.10 -21.56 -10.57
N ILE A 672 -14.48 -21.93 -11.69
CA ILE A 672 -14.45 -21.14 -12.92
C ILE A 672 -14.67 -22.07 -14.13
N GLU A 673 -15.45 -21.60 -15.09
CA GLU A 673 -15.75 -22.32 -16.33
C GLU A 673 -15.34 -21.46 -17.55
N GLY A 674 -15.15 -22.09 -18.71
CA GLY A 674 -14.90 -21.41 -19.98
C GLY A 674 -13.44 -21.02 -20.25
N LEU A 675 -12.47 -21.52 -19.47
CA LEU A 675 -11.03 -21.27 -19.67
C LEU A 675 -10.51 -21.83 -20.99
N GLU A 676 -11.12 -22.90 -21.50
CA GLU A 676 -10.76 -23.59 -22.75
C GLU A 676 -10.97 -22.72 -24.00
N TYR A 677 -11.75 -21.67 -23.91
CA TYR A 677 -12.00 -20.74 -25.03
C TYR A 677 -10.90 -19.68 -25.20
N LEU A 678 -10.00 -19.55 -24.24
CA LEU A 678 -8.93 -18.57 -24.22
C LEU A 678 -7.56 -19.25 -24.43
N ASP A 679 -6.61 -18.52 -24.98
CA ASP A 679 -5.24 -18.98 -25.19
C ASP A 679 -4.20 -18.26 -24.29
N LYS A 680 -4.49 -17.04 -23.89
CA LYS A 680 -3.64 -16.25 -22.98
C LYS A 680 -4.41 -15.12 -22.32
N VAL A 681 -3.87 -14.62 -21.21
CA VAL A 681 -4.32 -13.39 -20.57
C VAL A 681 -3.22 -12.33 -20.62
N VAL A 682 -3.59 -11.10 -20.88
CA VAL A 682 -2.69 -9.92 -20.86
C VAL A 682 -3.26 -8.90 -19.92
N THR A 683 -2.51 -8.59 -18.86
CA THR A 683 -2.90 -7.56 -17.90
C THR A 683 -2.13 -6.27 -18.18
N VAL A 684 -2.86 -5.18 -18.34
CA VAL A 684 -2.33 -3.85 -18.59
C VAL A 684 -2.72 -2.94 -17.42
N ASP A 685 -1.79 -2.81 -16.48
CA ASP A 685 -1.95 -2.00 -15.27
C ASP A 685 -1.08 -0.74 -15.32
N GLN A 686 -1.25 0.16 -14.36
CA GLN A 686 -0.50 1.42 -14.24
C GLN A 686 0.91 1.25 -13.68
N SER A 687 1.37 0.03 -13.39
CA SER A 687 2.72 -0.19 -12.87
C SER A 687 3.79 0.25 -13.88
N PRO A 688 4.93 0.79 -13.43
CA PRO A 688 6.00 1.22 -14.33
C PRO A 688 6.49 0.09 -15.24
N ILE A 689 6.87 0.41 -16.48
CA ILE A 689 7.45 -0.56 -17.45
C ILE A 689 8.83 -1.07 -17.04
N GLY A 690 9.38 -0.56 -15.96
CA GLY A 690 10.62 -1.02 -15.33
C GLY A 690 10.97 -0.16 -14.12
N ARG A 691 11.79 -0.70 -13.23
CA ARG A 691 12.15 -0.07 -11.93
C ARG A 691 13.45 0.72 -11.99
N THR A 692 14.15 0.72 -13.10
CA THR A 692 15.47 1.36 -13.23
C THR A 692 15.45 2.46 -14.29
N PRO A 693 16.32 3.47 -14.19
CA PRO A 693 16.45 4.52 -15.21
C PRO A 693 16.87 4.01 -16.60
N ARG A 694 17.32 2.76 -16.69
CA ARG A 694 17.68 2.10 -17.95
C ARG A 694 16.50 1.55 -18.72
N SER A 695 15.39 1.27 -18.02
CA SER A 695 14.16 0.86 -18.69
C SER A 695 13.53 2.06 -19.40
N ASN A 696 13.10 1.89 -20.64
CA ASN A 696 12.50 2.93 -21.45
C ASN A 696 11.56 2.32 -22.52
N PRO A 697 10.72 3.11 -23.20
CA PRO A 697 9.79 2.61 -24.22
C PRO A 697 10.47 1.78 -25.32
N ALA A 698 11.67 2.18 -25.79
CA ALA A 698 12.37 1.46 -26.83
C ALA A 698 12.85 0.06 -26.38
N THR A 699 13.28 -0.07 -25.12
CA THR A 699 13.70 -1.38 -24.57
C THR A 699 12.51 -2.28 -24.27
N TYR A 700 11.43 -1.72 -23.78
CA TYR A 700 10.22 -2.48 -23.41
C TYR A 700 9.51 -3.05 -24.62
N THR A 701 9.33 -2.27 -25.70
CA THR A 701 8.73 -2.72 -26.98
C THR A 701 9.65 -3.63 -27.78
N GLY A 702 10.92 -3.78 -27.35
CA GLY A 702 11.93 -4.55 -28.09
C GLY A 702 12.48 -3.88 -29.35
N VAL A 703 11.98 -2.70 -29.72
CA VAL A 703 12.45 -1.97 -30.91
C VAL A 703 13.92 -1.56 -30.83
N PHE A 704 14.45 -1.39 -29.60
CA PHE A 704 15.85 -1.05 -29.37
C PHE A 704 16.81 -2.13 -29.90
N SER A 705 16.41 -3.39 -29.91
CA SER A 705 17.20 -4.48 -30.48
C SER A 705 17.35 -4.34 -32.01
N ASP A 706 16.26 -3.96 -32.68
CA ASP A 706 16.27 -3.73 -34.12
C ASP A 706 17.08 -2.49 -34.48
N ILE A 707 16.96 -1.40 -33.69
CA ILE A 707 17.80 -0.20 -33.81
C ILE A 707 19.29 -0.53 -33.69
N ARG A 708 19.69 -1.32 -32.68
CA ARG A 708 21.08 -1.76 -32.54
C ARG A 708 21.57 -2.57 -33.74
N THR A 709 20.75 -3.47 -34.25
CA THR A 709 21.06 -4.27 -35.46
C THR A 709 21.27 -3.37 -36.67
N LEU A 710 20.43 -2.35 -36.85
CA LEU A 710 20.60 -1.34 -37.91
C LEU A 710 21.96 -0.64 -37.79
N PHE A 711 22.33 -0.17 -36.58
CA PHE A 711 23.60 0.53 -36.35
C PHE A 711 24.83 -0.36 -36.58
N VAL A 712 24.76 -1.66 -36.23
CA VAL A 712 25.80 -2.63 -36.53
C VAL A 712 25.98 -2.83 -38.03
N GLY A 713 24.89 -2.71 -38.81
CA GLY A 713 24.92 -2.84 -40.28
C GLY A 713 25.61 -1.68 -41.01
N LEU A 714 25.86 -0.56 -40.32
CA LEU A 714 26.49 0.64 -40.93
C LEU A 714 27.96 0.42 -41.28
N PRO A 715 28.45 1.06 -42.39
CA PRO A 715 29.85 0.90 -42.85
C PRO A 715 30.88 1.19 -41.74
N GLU A 716 30.72 2.31 -41.02
CA GLU A 716 31.63 2.68 -39.91
C GLU A 716 31.67 1.65 -38.78
N ALA A 717 30.52 1.09 -38.41
CA ALA A 717 30.46 0.05 -37.38
C ALA A 717 31.14 -1.25 -37.83
N LYS A 718 30.96 -1.62 -39.11
CA LYS A 718 31.61 -2.79 -39.70
C LYS A 718 33.15 -2.64 -39.78
N ILE A 719 33.63 -1.47 -40.22
CA ILE A 719 35.08 -1.18 -40.30
C ILE A 719 35.73 -1.29 -38.92
N ARG A 720 35.07 -0.82 -37.88
CA ARG A 720 35.54 -0.86 -36.49
C ARG A 720 35.25 -2.21 -35.79
N GLY A 721 34.63 -3.18 -36.45
CA GLY A 721 34.27 -4.49 -35.87
C GLY A 721 33.27 -4.42 -34.72
N TYR A 722 32.40 -3.43 -34.69
CA TYR A 722 31.42 -3.23 -33.61
C TYR A 722 30.34 -4.28 -33.67
N LYS A 723 30.09 -4.92 -32.52
CA LYS A 723 29.02 -5.92 -32.30
C LYS A 723 27.80 -5.27 -31.67
N PRO A 724 26.61 -5.91 -31.65
CA PRO A 724 25.40 -5.33 -31.05
C PRO A 724 25.53 -4.89 -29.61
N GLY A 725 26.43 -5.52 -28.83
CA GLY A 725 26.72 -5.11 -27.44
C GLY A 725 27.34 -3.71 -27.34
N ARG A 726 28.08 -3.24 -28.39
CA ARG A 726 28.67 -1.89 -28.41
C ARG A 726 27.60 -0.79 -28.33
N PHE A 727 26.45 -1.02 -28.94
CA PHE A 727 25.33 -0.11 -28.98
C PHE A 727 24.31 -0.34 -27.83
N SER A 728 24.70 -1.10 -26.81
CA SER A 728 23.91 -1.30 -25.59
C SER A 728 24.44 -0.45 -24.44
N PHE A 729 23.59 0.34 -23.83
CA PHE A 729 23.95 1.08 -22.60
C PHE A 729 23.94 0.19 -21.33
N ASN A 730 23.56 -1.09 -21.45
CA ASN A 730 23.59 -2.05 -20.34
C ASN A 730 24.91 -2.83 -20.25
N VAL A 731 25.65 -2.92 -21.35
CA VAL A 731 26.84 -3.76 -21.47
C VAL A 731 28.10 -2.90 -21.50
N LYS A 732 29.19 -3.36 -20.87
CA LYS A 732 30.50 -2.70 -20.91
C LYS A 732 31.03 -2.62 -22.34
N GLY A 733 31.79 -1.59 -22.61
CA GLY A 733 32.48 -1.38 -23.89
C GLY A 733 31.95 -0.24 -24.76
N GLY A 734 30.61 -0.03 -24.80
CA GLY A 734 29.99 1.09 -25.54
C GLY A 734 29.31 2.14 -24.68
N ARG A 735 28.96 1.77 -23.44
CA ARG A 735 28.33 2.68 -22.49
C ARG A 735 29.31 3.65 -21.84
N CYS A 736 28.82 4.74 -21.32
CA CYS A 736 29.61 5.59 -20.41
C CYS A 736 29.87 4.86 -19.10
N GLU A 737 31.10 4.61 -18.75
CA GLU A 737 31.47 3.86 -17.53
C GLU A 737 31.28 4.70 -16.26
N THR A 738 31.35 6.03 -16.34
CA THR A 738 31.14 6.94 -15.20
C THR A 738 29.73 6.84 -14.61
N CYS A 739 28.70 6.80 -15.46
CA CYS A 739 27.30 6.61 -15.03
C CYS A 739 26.80 5.17 -15.24
N GLY A 740 27.65 4.24 -15.68
CA GLY A 740 27.26 2.86 -15.99
C GLY A 740 26.17 2.73 -17.05
N GLY A 741 25.97 3.73 -17.92
CA GLY A 741 24.91 3.76 -18.93
C GLY A 741 23.57 4.34 -18.45
N ASN A 742 23.47 4.85 -17.21
CA ASN A 742 22.24 5.49 -16.70
C ASN A 742 21.98 6.86 -17.35
N GLY A 743 23.04 7.57 -17.73
CA GLY A 743 22.99 8.96 -18.21
C GLY A 743 22.97 9.98 -17.06
N TYR A 744 22.61 9.56 -15.87
CA TYR A 744 22.48 10.40 -14.67
C TYR A 744 23.21 9.76 -13.51
N LYS A 745 23.62 10.59 -12.54
CA LYS A 745 24.08 10.17 -11.21
C LYS A 745 22.95 10.47 -10.23
N THR A 746 22.61 9.52 -9.40
CA THR A 746 21.64 9.72 -8.31
C THR A 746 22.40 10.20 -7.08
N ILE A 747 21.99 11.32 -6.52
CA ILE A 747 22.47 11.83 -5.24
C ILE A 747 21.38 11.48 -4.21
N GLU A 748 21.72 10.54 -3.32
CA GLU A 748 20.81 10.13 -2.24
C GLU A 748 20.73 11.25 -1.20
N MET A 749 19.51 11.66 -0.87
CA MET A 749 19.22 12.71 0.11
C MET A 749 18.49 12.08 1.30
N ASN A 750 19.11 12.11 2.50
CA ASN A 750 18.63 11.38 3.68
C ASN A 750 17.19 11.70 4.13
N PHE A 751 16.64 12.87 3.80
CA PHE A 751 15.31 13.33 4.22
C PHE A 751 14.46 13.90 3.09
N MET A 752 14.96 13.87 1.86
CA MET A 752 14.27 14.38 0.67
C MET A 752 14.34 13.35 -0.47
N PRO A 753 13.50 13.47 -1.51
CA PRO A 753 13.62 12.63 -2.69
C PRO A 753 15.02 12.72 -3.31
N ASP A 754 15.55 11.60 -3.80
CA ASP A 754 16.82 11.53 -4.48
C ASP A 754 16.86 12.47 -5.68
N VAL A 755 17.97 13.18 -5.85
CA VAL A 755 18.19 14.10 -6.97
C VAL A 755 18.98 13.41 -8.08
N MET A 756 18.46 13.44 -9.31
CA MET A 756 19.14 12.93 -10.49
C MET A 756 19.85 14.07 -11.23
N VAL A 757 21.18 14.02 -11.27
CA VAL A 757 22.02 15.01 -11.97
C VAL A 757 22.58 14.40 -13.25
N PRO A 758 22.53 15.09 -14.42
CA PRO A 758 23.15 14.61 -15.66
C PRO A 758 24.62 14.23 -15.45
N CYS A 759 25.04 13.13 -16.03
CA CYS A 759 26.43 12.68 -15.93
C CYS A 759 27.38 13.68 -16.61
N GLU A 760 28.36 14.18 -15.91
CA GLU A 760 29.34 15.17 -16.39
C GLU A 760 30.16 14.68 -17.61
N THR A 761 30.39 13.35 -17.72
CA THR A 761 31.19 12.75 -18.80
C THR A 761 30.41 12.58 -20.09
N CYS A 762 29.16 12.09 -20.01
CA CYS A 762 28.35 11.83 -21.20
C CYS A 762 27.22 12.82 -21.42
N HIS A 763 27.03 13.78 -20.53
CA HIS A 763 25.97 14.80 -20.58
C HIS A 763 24.59 14.22 -20.90
N GLY A 764 24.20 13.14 -20.21
CA GLY A 764 22.93 12.43 -20.39
C GLY A 764 22.90 11.43 -21.56
N LYS A 765 23.91 11.36 -22.43
CA LYS A 765 23.90 10.56 -23.67
C LYS A 765 24.10 9.05 -23.46
N ARG A 766 24.44 8.58 -22.25
CA ARG A 766 24.56 7.16 -21.84
C ARG A 766 25.73 6.39 -22.47
N TYR A 767 26.35 6.86 -23.54
CA TYR A 767 27.42 6.19 -24.31
C TYR A 767 28.73 6.91 -24.22
N ASN A 768 29.82 6.20 -24.54
CA ASN A 768 31.12 6.78 -24.73
C ASN A 768 31.23 7.48 -26.11
N ARG A 769 32.20 8.38 -26.25
CA ARG A 769 32.38 9.21 -27.44
C ARG A 769 32.52 8.39 -28.72
N GLU A 770 33.28 7.31 -28.73
CA GLU A 770 33.56 6.48 -29.90
C GLU A 770 32.26 5.82 -30.44
N THR A 771 31.34 5.36 -29.56
CA THR A 771 30.08 4.80 -29.98
C THR A 771 29.15 5.84 -30.62
N LEU A 772 29.25 7.11 -30.16
CA LEU A 772 28.43 8.22 -30.68
C LEU A 772 28.92 8.74 -32.05
N GLU A 773 30.09 8.36 -32.47
CA GLU A 773 30.62 8.71 -33.80
C GLU A 773 29.88 7.97 -34.91
N VAL A 774 29.41 6.76 -34.68
CA VAL A 774 28.62 5.99 -35.64
C VAL A 774 27.25 6.63 -35.82
N ARG A 775 26.91 7.00 -37.05
CA ARG A 775 25.70 7.77 -37.36
C ARG A 775 24.88 7.14 -38.48
N TYR A 776 23.57 7.09 -38.29
CA TYR A 776 22.57 6.75 -39.30
C TYR A 776 21.78 8.01 -39.66
N LYS A 777 21.69 8.38 -40.95
CA LYS A 777 21.09 9.65 -41.42
C LYS A 777 21.54 10.86 -40.57
N GLY A 778 22.87 10.91 -40.22
CA GLY A 778 23.45 12.00 -39.44
C GLY A 778 23.17 11.97 -37.92
N LYS A 779 22.42 10.99 -37.39
CA LYS A 779 22.07 10.86 -35.98
C LYS A 779 22.82 9.70 -35.32
N SER A 780 23.36 9.93 -34.15
CA SER A 780 23.94 8.89 -33.29
C SER A 780 22.85 8.06 -32.61
N ILE A 781 23.21 6.92 -32.00
CA ILE A 781 22.26 6.10 -31.27
C ILE A 781 21.66 6.85 -30.04
N ALA A 782 22.40 7.75 -29.41
CA ALA A 782 21.88 8.60 -28.34
C ALA A 782 20.85 9.63 -28.88
N ASP A 783 21.13 10.24 -30.05
CA ASP A 783 20.19 11.17 -30.69
C ASP A 783 18.89 10.45 -31.07
N VAL A 784 18.96 9.18 -31.47
CA VAL A 784 17.78 8.36 -31.77
C VAL A 784 16.96 8.08 -30.51
N LEU A 785 17.62 7.78 -29.40
CA LEU A 785 16.91 7.61 -28.11
C LEU A 785 16.28 8.90 -27.59
N ASP A 786 16.85 10.07 -27.96
CA ASP A 786 16.30 11.38 -27.61
C ASP A 786 15.17 11.87 -28.55
N MET A 787 14.93 11.16 -29.65
CA MET A 787 13.81 11.46 -30.53
C MET A 787 12.48 11.16 -29.84
N THR A 788 11.47 11.99 -30.06
CA THR A 788 10.11 11.66 -29.75
C THR A 788 9.61 10.53 -30.68
N ILE A 789 8.58 9.80 -30.25
CA ILE A 789 7.99 8.71 -31.05
C ILE A 789 7.55 9.22 -32.40
N GLY A 790 6.89 10.41 -32.47
CA GLY A 790 6.49 11.02 -33.74
C GLY A 790 7.66 11.27 -34.68
N GLN A 791 8.77 11.81 -34.17
CA GLN A 791 10.01 12.01 -34.95
C GLN A 791 10.64 10.69 -35.39
N ALA A 792 10.59 9.68 -34.53
CA ALA A 792 11.17 8.38 -34.85
C ALA A 792 10.35 7.66 -35.93
N VAL A 793 9.02 7.83 -35.99
CA VAL A 793 8.17 7.30 -37.08
C VAL A 793 8.60 7.89 -38.42
N GLU A 794 8.79 9.20 -38.52
CA GLU A 794 9.28 9.88 -39.70
C GLU A 794 10.71 9.46 -40.07
N PHE A 795 11.58 9.36 -39.08
CA PHE A 795 13.01 9.00 -39.28
C PHE A 795 13.20 7.58 -39.81
N PHE A 796 12.38 6.63 -39.31
CA PHE A 796 12.47 5.20 -39.66
C PHE A 796 11.40 4.75 -40.67
N GLU A 797 10.75 5.66 -41.39
CA GLU A 797 9.68 5.33 -42.35
C GLU A 797 10.02 4.24 -43.36
N ASN A 798 11.31 4.13 -43.75
CA ASN A 798 11.83 3.18 -44.71
C ASN A 798 12.51 1.96 -44.06
N VAL A 799 12.28 1.70 -42.79
CA VAL A 799 12.87 0.58 -42.04
C VAL A 799 11.78 -0.36 -41.55
N PRO A 800 11.43 -1.42 -42.34
CA PRO A 800 10.29 -2.29 -42.04
C PRO A 800 10.37 -3.07 -40.70
N SER A 801 11.56 -3.29 -40.17
CA SER A 801 11.75 -3.98 -38.88
C SER A 801 11.47 -3.09 -37.67
N ILE A 802 11.54 -1.77 -37.84
CA ILE A 802 11.45 -0.77 -36.78
C ILE A 802 10.09 -0.06 -36.80
N LEU A 803 9.68 0.41 -37.98
CA LEU A 803 8.49 1.24 -38.17
C LEU A 803 7.20 0.68 -37.51
N PRO A 804 6.82 -0.60 -37.70
CA PRO A 804 5.57 -1.10 -37.13
C PRO A 804 5.52 -1.01 -35.60
N LYS A 805 6.63 -1.27 -34.91
CA LYS A 805 6.72 -1.22 -33.45
C LYS A 805 6.64 0.20 -32.90
N ILE A 806 7.21 1.18 -33.62
CA ILE A 806 7.13 2.59 -33.21
C ILE A 806 5.75 3.16 -33.54
N LYS A 807 5.15 2.73 -34.67
CA LYS A 807 3.84 3.18 -35.10
C LYS A 807 2.74 2.78 -34.11
N THR A 808 2.80 1.59 -33.50
CA THR A 808 1.87 1.20 -32.44
C THR A 808 1.94 2.11 -31.21
N LEU A 809 3.14 2.63 -30.87
CA LEU A 809 3.28 3.64 -29.81
C LEU A 809 2.62 4.98 -30.20
N GLN A 810 2.70 5.37 -31.47
CA GLN A 810 2.02 6.55 -31.99
C GLN A 810 0.50 6.36 -31.98
N ASP A 811 0.02 5.20 -32.41
CA ASP A 811 -1.41 4.88 -32.52
C ASP A 811 -2.13 4.93 -31.14
N VAL A 812 -1.42 4.66 -30.04
CA VAL A 812 -1.94 4.82 -28.67
C VAL A 812 -1.81 6.25 -28.11
N GLY A 813 -1.45 7.24 -28.95
CA GLY A 813 -1.37 8.65 -28.56
C GLY A 813 -0.10 9.03 -27.78
N LEU A 814 1.02 8.33 -27.97
CA LEU A 814 2.29 8.60 -27.29
C LEU A 814 3.33 9.33 -28.15
N ASP A 815 2.89 10.10 -29.14
CA ASP A 815 3.73 10.87 -30.08
C ASP A 815 4.83 11.70 -29.41
N TYR A 816 4.53 12.22 -28.22
CA TYR A 816 5.32 13.22 -27.52
C TYR A 816 6.41 12.64 -26.64
N ILE A 817 6.33 11.39 -26.20
CA ILE A 817 7.35 10.78 -25.35
C ILE A 817 8.60 10.42 -26.17
N LYS A 818 9.79 10.46 -25.52
CA LYS A 818 11.03 10.07 -26.16
C LYS A 818 11.21 8.56 -26.12
N LEU A 819 11.81 7.98 -27.18
CA LEU A 819 12.12 6.54 -27.23
C LEU A 819 12.97 6.08 -26.02
N GLY A 820 13.93 6.89 -25.60
CA GLY A 820 14.85 6.62 -24.49
C GLY A 820 14.40 7.22 -23.16
N GLN A 821 13.16 7.73 -23.02
CA GLN A 821 12.64 8.29 -21.77
C GLN A 821 12.67 7.25 -20.66
N SER A 822 13.21 7.60 -19.49
CA SER A 822 13.27 6.69 -18.36
C SER A 822 11.88 6.26 -17.90
N SER A 823 11.70 4.97 -17.59
CA SER A 823 10.45 4.45 -17.04
C SER A 823 10.03 5.13 -15.73
N THR A 824 10.98 5.65 -14.98
CA THR A 824 10.72 6.35 -13.71
C THR A 824 10.13 7.75 -13.87
N THR A 825 10.20 8.31 -15.09
CA THR A 825 9.64 9.63 -15.45
C THR A 825 8.33 9.54 -16.23
N LEU A 826 7.88 8.34 -16.57
CA LEU A 826 6.60 8.12 -17.20
C LEU A 826 5.47 8.14 -16.17
N SER A 827 4.35 8.73 -16.51
CA SER A 827 3.12 8.61 -15.73
C SER A 827 2.56 7.17 -15.76
N GLY A 828 1.64 6.84 -14.83
CA GLY A 828 0.98 5.54 -14.82
C GLY A 828 0.26 5.24 -16.14
N GLY A 829 -0.51 6.21 -16.65
CA GLY A 829 -1.22 6.09 -17.93
C GLY A 829 -0.29 5.97 -19.15
N GLU A 830 0.84 6.69 -19.17
CA GLU A 830 1.85 6.53 -20.22
C GLU A 830 2.47 5.13 -20.21
N SER A 831 2.83 4.64 -19.03
CA SER A 831 3.36 3.27 -18.85
C SER A 831 2.36 2.22 -19.32
N GLN A 832 1.09 2.39 -19.01
CA GLN A 832 0.01 1.50 -19.43
C GLN A 832 -0.16 1.51 -20.96
N ARG A 833 -0.14 2.67 -21.60
CA ARG A 833 -0.21 2.79 -23.08
C ARG A 833 1.01 2.17 -23.76
N VAL A 834 2.21 2.27 -23.18
CA VAL A 834 3.40 1.57 -23.73
C VAL A 834 3.22 0.06 -23.66
N LYS A 835 2.64 -0.49 -22.56
CA LYS A 835 2.32 -1.91 -22.45
C LYS A 835 1.32 -2.33 -23.51
N LEU A 836 0.24 -1.58 -23.66
CA LEU A 836 -0.80 -1.83 -24.67
C LEU A 836 -0.21 -1.82 -26.09
N ALA A 837 0.60 -0.81 -26.43
CA ALA A 837 1.27 -0.71 -27.75
C ALA A 837 2.15 -1.93 -28.02
N THR A 838 2.82 -2.46 -26.99
CA THR A 838 3.67 -3.65 -27.11
C THR A 838 2.86 -4.90 -27.45
N GLU A 839 1.68 -5.05 -26.85
CA GLU A 839 0.80 -6.17 -27.15
C GLU A 839 0.18 -6.04 -28.55
N LEU A 840 -0.20 -4.84 -28.97
CA LEU A 840 -0.70 -4.56 -30.32
C LEU A 840 0.29 -4.90 -31.44
N ALA A 841 1.58 -4.74 -31.15
CA ALA A 841 2.66 -5.07 -32.10
C ALA A 841 2.86 -6.59 -32.29
N LYS A 842 2.30 -7.43 -31.40
CA LYS A 842 2.42 -8.89 -31.49
C LYS A 842 1.37 -9.48 -32.43
N ARG A 843 1.67 -10.70 -32.93
CA ARG A 843 0.71 -11.45 -33.72
C ARG A 843 -0.49 -11.85 -32.86
N ASP A 844 -1.67 -11.57 -33.36
CA ASP A 844 -2.94 -11.79 -32.70
C ASP A 844 -3.53 -13.17 -33.01
N THR A 845 -4.18 -13.81 -32.04
CA THR A 845 -4.84 -15.12 -32.21
C THR A 845 -6.37 -15.02 -32.24
N GLY A 846 -6.94 -13.85 -31.85
CA GLY A 846 -8.38 -13.67 -31.70
C GLY A 846 -9.00 -14.40 -30.50
N LYS A 847 -8.20 -14.96 -29.57
CA LYS A 847 -8.65 -15.67 -28.36
C LYS A 847 -7.96 -15.13 -27.10
N THR A 848 -7.38 -13.94 -27.18
CA THR A 848 -6.69 -13.34 -26.05
C THR A 848 -7.66 -12.56 -25.18
N LEU A 849 -7.54 -12.73 -23.85
CA LEU A 849 -8.21 -11.89 -22.88
C LEU A 849 -7.30 -10.73 -22.44
N TYR A 850 -7.73 -9.52 -22.64
CA TYR A 850 -7.07 -8.32 -22.14
C TYR A 850 -7.81 -7.81 -20.89
N ILE A 851 -7.09 -7.57 -19.81
CA ILE A 851 -7.59 -6.92 -18.59
C ILE A 851 -6.89 -5.58 -18.44
N LEU A 852 -7.67 -4.49 -18.46
CA LEU A 852 -7.19 -3.13 -18.30
C LEU A 852 -7.77 -2.52 -17.01
N ASP A 853 -6.91 -1.90 -16.22
CA ASP A 853 -7.30 -1.28 -14.94
C ASP A 853 -7.21 0.23 -15.09
N GLU A 854 -8.36 0.92 -15.08
CA GLU A 854 -8.54 2.37 -15.23
C GLU A 854 -7.65 2.98 -16.35
N PRO A 855 -7.78 2.55 -17.60
CA PRO A 855 -6.88 2.95 -18.67
C PRO A 855 -7.02 4.43 -19.08
N THR A 856 -8.07 5.12 -18.66
CA THR A 856 -8.30 6.54 -18.99
C THR A 856 -7.71 7.52 -17.97
N THR A 857 -7.03 7.01 -16.97
CA THR A 857 -6.38 7.82 -15.93
C THR A 857 -5.44 8.86 -16.54
N GLY A 858 -5.64 10.13 -16.20
CA GLY A 858 -4.81 11.26 -16.67
C GLY A 858 -4.97 11.59 -18.15
N LEU A 859 -6.05 11.16 -18.81
CA LEU A 859 -6.30 11.40 -20.22
C LEU A 859 -7.35 12.49 -20.43
N HIS A 860 -7.04 13.39 -21.38
CA HIS A 860 -8.00 14.31 -21.92
C HIS A 860 -9.02 13.56 -22.82
N PHE A 861 -10.21 14.10 -23.03
CA PHE A 861 -11.28 13.50 -23.86
C PHE A 861 -10.79 13.00 -25.22
N GLU A 862 -9.95 13.78 -25.91
CA GLU A 862 -9.38 13.41 -27.21
C GLU A 862 -8.43 12.20 -27.09
N ASP A 863 -7.64 12.13 -26.02
CA ASP A 863 -6.75 10.99 -25.76
C ASP A 863 -7.57 9.73 -25.46
N ILE A 864 -8.71 9.86 -24.74
CA ILE A 864 -9.66 8.77 -24.49
C ILE A 864 -10.23 8.24 -25.80
N ARG A 865 -10.65 9.14 -26.69
CA ARG A 865 -11.16 8.77 -28.03
C ARG A 865 -10.13 7.94 -28.82
N ILE A 866 -8.88 8.39 -28.82
CA ILE A 866 -7.78 7.68 -29.51
C ILE A 866 -7.57 6.29 -28.87
N LEU A 867 -7.53 6.21 -27.54
CA LEU A 867 -7.35 4.95 -26.82
C LEU A 867 -8.48 3.97 -27.10
N MET A 868 -9.74 4.44 -27.05
CA MET A 868 -10.89 3.58 -27.29
C MET A 868 -10.93 3.02 -28.70
N ASN A 869 -10.57 3.82 -29.70
CA ASN A 869 -10.43 3.34 -31.09
C ASN A 869 -9.42 2.20 -31.22
N VAL A 870 -8.38 2.21 -30.40
CA VAL A 870 -7.37 1.14 -30.39
C VAL A 870 -7.91 -0.11 -29.70
N ILE A 871 -8.63 0.05 -28.59
CA ILE A 871 -9.26 -1.06 -27.85
C ILE A 871 -10.33 -1.72 -28.70
N GLU A 872 -11.16 -0.94 -29.40
CA GLU A 872 -12.17 -1.47 -30.31
C GLU A 872 -11.57 -2.32 -31.43
N LYS A 873 -10.44 -1.91 -32.01
CA LYS A 873 -9.71 -2.72 -33.00
C LYS A 873 -9.21 -4.06 -32.44
N LEU A 874 -8.89 -4.14 -31.14
CA LEU A 874 -8.55 -5.41 -30.50
C LEU A 874 -9.76 -6.33 -30.40
N VAL A 875 -10.92 -5.78 -30.03
CA VAL A 875 -12.16 -6.54 -29.93
C VAL A 875 -12.62 -7.00 -31.31
N ASP A 876 -12.53 -6.14 -32.35
CA ASP A 876 -12.91 -6.46 -33.74
C ASP A 876 -12.10 -7.63 -34.34
N LYS A 877 -10.91 -7.90 -33.79
CA LYS A 877 -10.10 -9.08 -34.13
C LYS A 877 -10.55 -10.37 -33.43
N GLY A 878 -11.62 -10.34 -32.65
CA GLY A 878 -12.18 -11.48 -31.92
C GLY A 878 -11.71 -11.64 -30.48
N ASN A 879 -10.86 -10.73 -29.97
CA ASN A 879 -10.37 -10.79 -28.61
C ASN A 879 -11.43 -10.33 -27.60
N THR A 880 -11.27 -10.74 -26.36
CA THR A 880 -12.09 -10.26 -25.25
C THR A 880 -11.33 -9.18 -24.48
N VAL A 881 -12.01 -8.08 -24.17
CA VAL A 881 -11.42 -7.00 -23.37
C VAL A 881 -12.30 -6.74 -22.16
N ILE A 882 -11.71 -6.84 -20.98
CA ILE A 882 -12.33 -6.45 -19.69
C ILE A 882 -11.65 -5.17 -19.21
N ILE A 883 -12.44 -4.13 -18.95
CA ILE A 883 -11.95 -2.85 -18.42
C ILE A 883 -12.61 -2.58 -17.08
N ILE A 884 -11.81 -2.25 -16.06
CA ILE A 884 -12.31 -1.66 -14.82
C ILE A 884 -12.32 -0.15 -15.04
N GLU A 885 -13.50 0.50 -14.97
CA GLU A 885 -13.61 1.93 -15.27
C GLU A 885 -14.73 2.65 -14.53
N HIS A 886 -14.51 3.95 -14.34
CA HIS A 886 -15.47 4.90 -13.80
C HIS A 886 -15.88 5.98 -14.80
N ASN A 887 -15.10 6.17 -15.86
CA ASN A 887 -15.33 7.18 -16.87
C ASN A 887 -16.55 6.83 -17.73
N LEU A 888 -17.56 7.72 -17.74
CA LEU A 888 -18.81 7.51 -18.47
C LEU A 888 -18.60 7.42 -19.99
N ASP A 889 -17.62 8.11 -20.54
CA ASP A 889 -17.29 8.05 -21.96
C ASP A 889 -16.79 6.67 -22.40
N VAL A 890 -16.18 5.90 -21.49
CA VAL A 890 -15.81 4.50 -21.73
C VAL A 890 -16.99 3.58 -21.47
N ILE A 891 -17.71 3.80 -20.37
CA ILE A 891 -18.85 2.95 -19.99
C ILE A 891 -19.91 2.93 -21.06
N LYS A 892 -20.22 4.09 -21.68
CA LYS A 892 -21.21 4.20 -22.79
C LYS A 892 -20.79 3.47 -24.07
N LEU A 893 -19.48 3.18 -24.25
CA LEU A 893 -18.96 2.43 -25.42
C LEU A 893 -18.98 0.93 -25.22
N ALA A 894 -19.16 0.43 -23.99
CA ALA A 894 -19.13 -0.99 -23.69
C ALA A 894 -20.18 -1.80 -24.47
N ASP A 895 -19.85 -3.01 -24.86
CA ASP A 895 -20.83 -3.98 -25.38
C ASP A 895 -21.60 -4.64 -24.22
N TYR A 896 -20.93 -4.80 -23.08
CA TYR A 896 -21.47 -5.41 -21.87
C TYR A 896 -20.93 -4.71 -20.61
N ILE A 897 -21.78 -4.50 -19.64
CA ILE A 897 -21.44 -3.86 -18.35
C ILE A 897 -21.72 -4.83 -17.20
N ILE A 898 -20.85 -4.82 -16.21
CA ILE A 898 -21.04 -5.45 -14.92
C ILE A 898 -20.96 -4.33 -13.87
N ASP A 899 -22.10 -3.95 -13.26
CA ASP A 899 -22.16 -2.88 -12.24
C ASP A 899 -22.14 -3.47 -10.84
N MET A 900 -21.16 -3.02 -10.04
CA MET A 900 -20.95 -3.51 -8.68
C MET A 900 -21.31 -2.47 -7.63
N GLY A 901 -21.93 -2.93 -6.54
CA GLY A 901 -22.36 -2.04 -5.47
C GLY A 901 -23.11 -2.77 -4.36
N PRO A 902 -24.15 -2.10 -3.75
CA PRO A 902 -24.63 -0.73 -4.02
C PRO A 902 -23.71 0.37 -3.50
N GLU A 903 -22.96 0.11 -2.43
CA GLU A 903 -22.04 1.04 -1.76
C GLU A 903 -20.59 0.49 -1.79
N GLY A 904 -19.65 1.22 -1.18
CA GLY A 904 -18.31 0.74 -0.91
C GLY A 904 -18.21 -0.11 0.36
N GLY A 905 -17.05 -0.78 0.58
CA GLY A 905 -16.73 -1.51 1.80
C GLY A 905 -17.70 -2.65 2.10
N ARG A 906 -18.11 -2.80 3.36
CA ARG A 906 -18.99 -3.89 3.82
C ARG A 906 -20.38 -3.86 3.22
N ASN A 907 -20.86 -2.71 2.80
CA ASN A 907 -22.17 -2.53 2.17
C ASN A 907 -22.15 -2.74 0.66
N GLY A 908 -20.97 -2.95 0.07
CA GLY A 908 -20.76 -3.31 -1.32
C GLY A 908 -20.63 -4.81 -1.57
N GLY A 909 -19.85 -5.17 -2.57
CA GLY A 909 -19.45 -6.55 -2.86
C GLY A 909 -20.51 -7.40 -3.52
N ARG A 910 -21.47 -6.81 -4.23
CA ARG A 910 -22.51 -7.50 -5.00
C ARG A 910 -22.53 -7.02 -6.43
N VAL A 911 -22.93 -7.87 -7.36
CA VAL A 911 -23.30 -7.46 -8.71
C VAL A 911 -24.75 -6.98 -8.66
N LEU A 912 -24.98 -5.75 -9.08
CA LEU A 912 -26.31 -5.12 -9.07
C LEU A 912 -27.06 -5.40 -10.34
N VAL A 913 -26.39 -5.28 -11.48
CA VAL A 913 -26.95 -5.47 -12.81
C VAL A 913 -25.84 -5.80 -13.79
N THR A 914 -26.17 -6.62 -14.77
CA THR A 914 -25.34 -6.93 -15.93
C THR A 914 -26.15 -6.74 -17.20
N GLY A 915 -25.51 -6.39 -18.31
CA GLY A 915 -26.18 -6.22 -19.60
C GLY A 915 -25.57 -5.15 -20.46
N THR A 916 -26.27 -4.74 -21.54
CA THR A 916 -25.84 -3.62 -22.38
C THR A 916 -25.96 -2.28 -21.63
N PRO A 917 -25.24 -1.23 -22.03
CA PRO A 917 -25.38 0.09 -21.41
C PRO A 917 -26.81 0.60 -21.32
N GLU A 918 -27.64 0.34 -22.31
CA GLU A 918 -29.05 0.71 -22.32
C GLU A 918 -29.86 -0.02 -21.25
N GLN A 919 -29.62 -1.33 -21.10
CA GLN A 919 -30.27 -2.14 -20.06
C GLN A 919 -29.84 -1.69 -18.65
N VAL A 920 -28.55 -1.39 -18.46
CA VAL A 920 -28.02 -0.90 -17.19
C VAL A 920 -28.57 0.50 -16.86
N ALA A 921 -28.73 1.38 -17.84
CA ALA A 921 -29.28 2.72 -17.66
C ALA A 921 -30.76 2.72 -17.21
N ASP A 922 -31.52 1.69 -17.57
CA ASP A 922 -32.91 1.53 -17.15
C ASP A 922 -33.06 0.86 -15.77
N CYS A 923 -31.98 0.33 -15.20
CA CYS A 923 -31.96 -0.26 -13.89
C CYS A 923 -32.16 0.83 -12.80
N LYS A 924 -32.99 0.53 -11.80
CA LYS A 924 -33.23 1.43 -10.66
C LYS A 924 -32.25 1.20 -9.49
N LEU A 925 -31.42 0.17 -9.58
CA LEU A 925 -30.45 -0.20 -8.56
C LEU A 925 -29.11 0.45 -8.87
N GLY A 926 -28.45 0.99 -7.85
CA GLY A 926 -27.12 1.58 -7.97
C GLY A 926 -27.09 3.02 -8.47
N TYR A 927 -25.89 3.56 -8.50
CA TYR A 927 -25.65 4.96 -8.88
C TYR A 927 -25.26 5.09 -10.36
N THR A 928 -24.58 4.10 -10.93
CA THR A 928 -24.06 4.11 -12.31
C THR A 928 -25.19 4.33 -13.32
N SER A 929 -26.35 3.67 -13.15
CA SER A 929 -27.50 3.77 -14.03
C SER A 929 -27.99 5.22 -14.22
N LYS A 930 -28.05 6.00 -13.14
CA LYS A 930 -28.47 7.39 -13.15
C LYS A 930 -27.60 8.28 -14.05
N TYR A 931 -26.26 8.15 -13.89
CA TYR A 931 -25.31 8.95 -14.65
C TYR A 931 -25.17 8.44 -16.09
N LEU A 932 -25.22 7.12 -16.30
CA LEU A 932 -25.17 6.51 -17.61
C LEU A 932 -26.37 6.92 -18.48
N LYS A 933 -27.56 6.99 -17.89
CA LYS A 933 -28.75 7.45 -18.59
C LYS A 933 -28.59 8.88 -19.14
N LEU A 934 -27.96 9.76 -18.38
CA LEU A 934 -27.65 11.12 -18.83
C LEU A 934 -26.59 11.13 -19.93
N ALA A 935 -25.58 10.26 -19.83
CA ALA A 935 -24.50 10.16 -20.80
C ALA A 935 -24.96 9.55 -22.16
N LEU A 936 -25.94 8.65 -22.15
CA LEU A 936 -26.53 8.08 -23.35
C LEU A 936 -27.52 9.04 -24.06
N ALA A 937 -28.06 10.00 -23.29
CA ALA A 937 -28.99 11.02 -23.85
C ALA A 937 -28.26 12.23 -24.45
N LYS A 938 -26.99 12.47 -24.10
CA LYS A 938 -26.12 13.48 -24.69
C LYS A 938 -25.63 13.02 -26.06
#